data_ac46157be05040f273f4a1920c875872
#
_entry.id   ac46157be05040f273f4a1920c875872
#
_cell.length_a   1.000
_cell.length_b   1.000
_cell.length_c   1.000
_cell.angle_alpha   90.00
_cell.angle_beta   90.00
_cell.angle_gamma   90.00
#
_symmetry.space_group_name_H-M   'P 1'
#
loop_
_entity.id
_entity.type
_entity.pdbx_description
1 polymer ?
#
loop_
_entity_poly.entity_id
_entity_poly.type
_entity_poly.pdbx_seq_one_letter_code
_entity_poly.pdbx_strand_id
1 'polypeptide(L)'
;ATATGGRVDANRLPFQSFDLGKDNRSITVDVRNRRFNCDLQQYSCAPADSTSGGMAAPENSSVSPDGRTAVYIKNYNLYAKDLTTGRETQLTTDGVKDYGYATDNAGWTHSDRPIVTWSPDSRQIATYQQDERGVRDMYLVRAKAGNPELEAWKYPLPGDSVIFRISRVIIKLNPGGAPAIVRFQMPPDQHRSTVSDHIACAGGICDVEWYPDGSHLAFVSSSRDHKSAWFRVADANTGAVRTLFEERMPTQVGDASLRENLWRVLPASNELIWWSQRANWLHLYLYDLTTGQLKNQITTGDGNVDDIVRVDEKARQIYVMRSGAEVPGKDPYFQQLYRVGFDGRGLTLLTPENANHQVTASPNGQYFVDAYSTPDTPPVTVLRDANGKVLQTLERADLSRLVAGGWHPPTPFHVKARDGKTDIYGLMFTPSKLDSTRKYPIVNYIYPGPQSGSVGTRSFSPARGDNQALAELGFVVVAIDGMGTPGRSKSFEDFYYGHMGDNTLPDQVAGMRELAQRYKFIDIDRAGIWGHSGGGFASADAMFRFPDFFKVGWSESGNHDNRVYEDDWGERYQGLLVRSDGTDNYAAEANQTYAKNLKGKLMLVHGLMDDNVPPYNTTLVADALIKAGKDFDLLMIPFARHGYGQDTNYAMRRRWDYFVKNLLGAEPPKEYQVGKPGIVP
;
A
#
# COMPACT_ATOMS: atom_id res chain seq x y z
N ALA A 1 -9.87 30.75 12.84
CA ALA A 1 -8.75 31.45 13.52
C ALA A 1 -9.15 31.80 14.96
N THR A 2 -10.23 32.52 15.17
CA THR A 2 -10.64 32.98 16.52
C THR A 2 -10.91 31.82 17.47
N ALA A 3 -11.62 30.77 17.02
CA ALA A 3 -11.97 29.62 17.84
C ALA A 3 -10.77 28.73 18.21
N THR A 4 -9.72 28.72 17.38
CA THR A 4 -8.51 27.89 17.60
C THR A 4 -7.37 28.66 18.27
N GLY A 5 -7.55 29.99 18.51
CA GLY A 5 -6.54 30.86 19.12
C GLY A 5 -5.27 31.08 18.28
N GLY A 6 -5.29 30.76 17.00
CA GLY A 6 -4.14 30.85 16.12
C GLY A 6 -4.45 31.53 14.79
N ARG A 7 -3.40 32.02 14.11
CA ARG A 7 -3.52 32.54 12.75
C ARG A 7 -3.76 31.37 11.79
N VAL A 8 -4.81 31.42 10.98
CA VAL A 8 -5.15 30.43 9.95
C VAL A 8 -4.96 31.06 8.59
N ASP A 9 -4.17 30.44 7.74
CA ASP A 9 -4.03 30.82 6.35
C ASP A 9 -5.22 30.25 5.56
N ALA A 10 -5.89 31.08 4.76
CA ALA A 10 -7.03 30.66 3.95
C ALA A 10 -6.66 29.58 2.92
N ASN A 11 -5.39 29.55 2.47
CA ASN A 11 -4.88 28.56 1.54
C ASN A 11 -4.27 27.33 2.24
N ARG A 12 -4.30 27.30 3.59
CA ARG A 12 -3.73 26.21 4.39
C ARG A 12 -4.59 25.99 5.65
N LEU A 13 -5.77 25.44 5.41
CA LEU A 13 -6.72 25.17 6.49
C LEU A 13 -6.14 24.16 7.48
N PRO A 14 -6.44 24.28 8.80
CA PRO A 14 -5.91 23.41 9.83
C PRO A 14 -6.66 22.07 9.95
N PHE A 15 -7.46 21.70 8.95
CA PHE A 15 -8.20 20.44 8.84
C PHE A 15 -8.13 19.96 7.39
N GLN A 16 -8.26 18.65 7.19
CA GLN A 16 -8.20 18.00 5.87
C GLN A 16 -9.58 17.59 5.37
N SER A 17 -10.55 17.44 6.28
CA SER A 17 -11.92 17.03 5.98
C SER A 17 -12.90 17.77 6.88
N PHE A 18 -14.16 17.74 6.50
CA PHE A 18 -15.27 18.27 7.31
C PHE A 18 -16.53 17.43 7.08
N ASP A 19 -17.39 17.40 8.08
CA ASP A 19 -18.74 16.86 7.98
C ASP A 19 -19.72 18.00 7.74
N LEU A 20 -20.53 17.88 6.69
CA LEU A 20 -21.58 18.86 6.39
C LEU A 20 -22.80 18.60 7.29
N GLY A 21 -23.31 19.62 7.95
CA GLY A 21 -24.54 19.52 8.73
C GLY A 21 -25.75 19.20 7.84
N LYS A 22 -26.76 18.54 8.41
CA LYS A 22 -27.99 18.14 7.69
C LYS A 22 -28.76 19.32 7.08
N ASP A 23 -28.54 20.51 7.62
CA ASP A 23 -29.13 21.77 7.16
C ASP A 23 -28.37 22.43 6.00
N ASN A 24 -27.21 21.87 5.60
CA ASN A 24 -26.27 22.44 4.63
C ASN A 24 -25.78 23.88 5.01
N ARG A 25 -25.89 24.28 6.27
CA ARG A 25 -25.51 25.60 6.78
C ARG A 25 -24.39 25.57 7.79
N SER A 26 -24.03 24.39 8.22
CA SER A 26 -22.96 24.18 9.19
C SER A 26 -21.99 23.10 8.70
N ILE A 27 -20.74 23.18 9.14
CA ILE A 27 -19.77 22.12 9.02
C ILE A 27 -19.15 21.79 10.36
N THR A 28 -18.81 20.53 10.55
CA THR A 28 -18.03 20.09 11.70
C THR A 28 -16.60 19.77 11.21
N VAL A 29 -15.61 20.28 11.91
CA VAL A 29 -14.20 20.09 11.58
C VAL A 29 -13.42 19.68 12.82
N ASP A 30 -12.41 18.83 12.63
CA ASP A 30 -11.45 18.46 13.67
C ASP A 30 -10.13 19.22 13.47
N VAL A 31 -9.73 19.99 14.48
CA VAL A 31 -8.47 20.74 14.48
C VAL A 31 -7.69 20.42 15.74
N ARG A 32 -6.50 19.82 15.60
CA ARG A 32 -5.62 19.46 16.74
C ARG A 32 -6.36 18.69 17.84
N ASN A 33 -7.07 17.63 17.45
CA ASN A 33 -7.87 16.77 18.36
C ASN A 33 -9.03 17.51 19.08
N ARG A 34 -9.47 18.63 18.56
CA ARG A 34 -10.65 19.36 19.05
C ARG A 34 -11.65 19.54 17.94
N ARG A 35 -12.89 19.19 18.19
CA ARG A 35 -14.01 19.32 17.27
C ARG A 35 -14.62 20.72 17.34
N PHE A 36 -14.94 21.29 16.19
CA PHE A 36 -15.57 22.60 16.05
C PHE A 36 -16.78 22.51 15.12
N ASN A 37 -17.88 23.16 15.52
CA ASN A 37 -19.00 23.41 14.63
C ASN A 37 -18.87 24.83 14.05
N CYS A 38 -18.92 24.94 12.74
CA CYS A 38 -18.76 26.19 12.02
C CYS A 38 -20.07 26.52 11.28
N ASP A 39 -20.59 27.68 11.49
CA ASP A 39 -21.74 28.24 10.76
C ASP A 39 -21.22 28.85 9.45
N LEU A 40 -21.73 28.36 8.32
CA LEU A 40 -21.32 28.80 6.98
C LEU A 40 -21.96 30.12 6.54
N GLN A 41 -23.01 30.59 7.22
CA GLN A 41 -23.63 31.88 6.96
C GLN A 41 -23.00 33.02 7.77
N GLN A 42 -22.66 32.75 9.03
CA GLN A 42 -22.02 33.71 9.93
C GLN A 42 -20.48 33.65 9.85
N TYR A 43 -19.92 32.68 9.13
CA TYR A 43 -18.47 32.43 9.04
C TYR A 43 -17.80 32.35 10.43
N SER A 44 -18.49 31.75 11.38
CA SER A 44 -18.05 31.62 12.77
C SER A 44 -17.94 30.15 13.17
N CYS A 45 -16.91 29.81 13.94
CA CYS A 45 -16.73 28.47 14.50
C CYS A 45 -16.77 28.57 16.02
N ALA A 46 -17.51 27.68 16.63
CA ALA A 46 -17.48 27.45 18.09
C ALA A 46 -16.91 26.05 18.33
N PRO A 47 -16.19 25.80 19.44
CA PRO A 47 -15.95 24.45 19.86
C PRO A 47 -17.27 23.70 19.80
N ALA A 48 -17.31 22.55 19.16
CA ALA A 48 -18.47 21.69 19.27
C ALA A 48 -18.61 21.45 20.77
N ASP A 49 -19.69 21.97 21.34
CA ASP A 49 -19.95 21.74 22.74
C ASP A 49 -19.80 20.23 22.96
N SER A 50 -18.99 19.85 23.92
CA SER A 50 -19.05 18.55 24.56
C SER A 50 -20.38 18.44 25.33
N THR A 51 -21.49 18.79 24.63
CA THR A 51 -22.86 18.68 25.13
C THR A 51 -23.42 17.27 25.07
N SER A 52 -22.66 16.32 24.57
CA SER A 52 -22.66 14.98 25.15
C SER A 52 -21.62 15.01 26.26
N GLY A 53 -21.98 15.01 27.51
CA GLY A 53 -21.11 14.86 28.67
C GLY A 53 -20.40 13.50 28.67
N GLY A 54 -19.86 13.08 27.50
CA GLY A 54 -19.15 11.86 27.24
C GLY A 54 -17.72 12.01 27.72
N MET A 55 -17.22 11.00 28.40
CA MET A 55 -15.82 10.87 28.78
C MET A 55 -14.97 10.65 27.55
N ALA A 56 -13.73 11.14 27.58
CA ALA A 56 -12.77 10.86 26.52
C ALA A 56 -12.60 9.36 26.31
N ALA A 57 -12.56 8.93 25.06
CA ALA A 57 -12.21 7.57 24.71
C ALA A 57 -10.77 7.27 25.17
N PRO A 58 -10.47 6.04 25.59
CA PRO A 58 -9.10 5.64 25.89
C PRO A 58 -8.20 5.83 24.68
N GLU A 59 -6.94 6.12 24.93
CA GLU A 59 -5.91 6.10 23.88
C GLU A 59 -5.88 4.71 23.23
N ASN A 60 -5.59 4.65 21.93
CA ASN A 60 -5.57 3.41 21.15
C ASN A 60 -6.88 2.60 21.23
N SER A 61 -8.03 3.27 21.22
CA SER A 61 -9.34 2.60 21.22
C SER A 61 -10.04 2.70 19.85
N SER A 62 -11.01 1.81 19.63
CA SER A 62 -11.97 1.89 18.52
C SER A 62 -13.34 2.28 19.06
N VAL A 63 -13.90 3.36 18.52
CA VAL A 63 -15.20 3.91 18.96
C VAL A 63 -16.32 3.37 18.09
N SER A 64 -17.45 3.02 18.71
CA SER A 64 -18.65 2.53 18.03
C SER A 64 -19.23 3.58 17.07
N PRO A 65 -19.96 3.19 16.01
CA PRO A 65 -20.60 4.11 15.07
C PRO A 65 -21.54 5.13 15.72
N ASP A 66 -22.19 4.77 16.82
CA ASP A 66 -23.06 5.68 17.58
C ASP A 66 -22.32 6.61 18.54
N GLY A 67 -20.98 6.48 18.65
CA GLY A 67 -20.12 7.31 19.49
C GLY A 67 -20.22 7.05 20.99
N ARG A 68 -20.92 5.99 21.44
CA ARG A 68 -21.20 5.76 22.87
C ARG A 68 -20.27 4.77 23.56
N THR A 69 -19.61 3.91 22.81
CA THR A 69 -18.76 2.87 23.36
C THR A 69 -17.39 2.90 22.72
N ALA A 70 -16.34 2.83 23.51
CA ALA A 70 -14.97 2.63 23.02
C ALA A 70 -14.47 1.26 23.48
N VAL A 71 -13.83 0.50 22.57
CA VAL A 71 -13.16 -0.76 22.92
C VAL A 71 -11.66 -0.61 22.80
N TYR A 72 -10.92 -1.27 23.69
CA TYR A 72 -9.47 -1.20 23.77
C TYR A 72 -8.90 -2.49 24.35
N ILE A 73 -7.61 -2.72 24.13
CA ILE A 73 -6.89 -3.90 24.64
C ILE A 73 -6.27 -3.58 26.00
N LYS A 74 -6.44 -4.50 26.95
CA LYS A 74 -5.76 -4.48 28.26
C LYS A 74 -5.42 -5.89 28.66
N ASN A 75 -4.14 -6.18 28.91
CA ASN A 75 -3.65 -7.49 29.31
C ASN A 75 -4.15 -8.60 28.36
N TYR A 76 -3.96 -8.41 27.05
CA TYR A 76 -4.34 -9.37 25.98
C TYR A 76 -5.85 -9.59 25.81
N ASN A 77 -6.69 -8.89 26.57
CA ASN A 77 -8.15 -8.99 26.55
C ASN A 77 -8.78 -7.68 26.08
N LEU A 78 -9.98 -7.79 25.52
CA LEU A 78 -10.78 -6.64 25.13
C LEU A 78 -11.62 -6.12 26.30
N TYR A 79 -11.69 -4.81 26.39
CA TYR A 79 -12.52 -4.05 27.32
C TYR A 79 -13.37 -3.04 26.55
N ALA A 80 -14.57 -2.79 27.02
CA ALA A 80 -15.43 -1.71 26.56
C ALA A 80 -15.57 -0.64 27.63
N LYS A 81 -15.53 0.63 27.22
CA LYS A 81 -15.84 1.77 28.06
C LYS A 81 -17.08 2.47 27.49
N ASP A 82 -18.12 2.57 28.30
CA ASP A 82 -19.27 3.42 28.04
C ASP A 82 -18.85 4.89 28.17
N LEU A 83 -18.87 5.62 27.09
CA LEU A 83 -18.40 7.02 27.03
C LEU A 83 -19.38 8.00 27.66
N THR A 84 -20.60 7.56 27.96
CA THR A 84 -21.62 8.37 28.67
C THR A 84 -21.45 8.26 30.19
N THR A 85 -21.25 7.04 30.69
CA THR A 85 -21.23 6.77 32.13
C THR A 85 -19.82 6.55 32.69
N GLY A 86 -18.83 6.30 31.82
CA GLY A 86 -17.46 5.94 32.18
C GLY A 86 -17.29 4.51 32.68
N ARG A 87 -18.36 3.71 32.67
CA ARG A 87 -18.30 2.31 33.11
C ARG A 87 -17.43 1.47 32.18
N GLU A 88 -16.48 0.77 32.76
CA GLU A 88 -15.68 -0.23 32.04
C GLU A 88 -16.28 -1.62 32.22
N THR A 89 -16.24 -2.42 31.14
CA THR A 89 -16.69 -3.81 31.12
C THR A 89 -15.62 -4.66 30.43
N GLN A 90 -15.15 -5.70 31.07
CA GLN A 90 -14.26 -6.67 30.46
C GLN A 90 -15.08 -7.57 29.50
N LEU A 91 -14.66 -7.63 28.24
CA LEU A 91 -15.38 -8.35 27.18
C LEU A 91 -14.87 -9.78 27.02
N THR A 92 -13.57 -10.01 27.20
CA THR A 92 -12.93 -11.34 27.09
C THR A 92 -12.07 -11.60 28.33
N THR A 93 -11.87 -12.87 28.70
CA THR A 93 -11.20 -13.26 29.96
C THR A 93 -10.10 -14.29 29.78
N ASP A 94 -9.98 -14.88 28.60
CA ASP A 94 -9.06 -15.99 28.30
C ASP A 94 -7.88 -15.57 27.40
N GLY A 95 -7.73 -14.26 27.15
CA GLY A 95 -6.56 -13.70 26.47
C GLY A 95 -5.34 -13.73 27.39
N VAL A 96 -4.24 -14.25 26.88
CA VAL A 96 -2.93 -14.32 27.56
C VAL A 96 -1.84 -13.91 26.59
N LYS A 97 -0.60 -13.77 27.08
CA LYS A 97 0.55 -13.50 26.22
C LYS A 97 0.63 -14.54 25.10
N ASP A 98 0.91 -14.08 23.89
CA ASP A 98 1.00 -14.88 22.66
C ASP A 98 -0.34 -15.59 22.27
N TYR A 99 -1.46 -15.19 22.89
CA TYR A 99 -2.81 -15.66 22.59
C TYR A 99 -3.85 -14.59 22.96
N GLY A 100 -3.71 -13.42 22.36
CA GLY A 100 -4.50 -12.22 22.67
C GLY A 100 -5.63 -11.96 21.70
N TYR A 101 -6.51 -11.03 22.07
CA TYR A 101 -7.62 -10.58 21.24
C TYR A 101 -7.30 -9.30 20.48
N ALA A 102 -7.74 -9.24 19.23
CA ALA A 102 -7.72 -8.03 18.38
C ALA A 102 -6.33 -7.39 18.24
N THR A 103 -5.26 -8.13 18.45
CA THR A 103 -3.89 -7.62 18.40
C THR A 103 -3.40 -7.47 16.96
N ASP A 104 -2.67 -6.38 16.67
CA ASP A 104 -1.95 -6.20 15.43
C ASP A 104 -0.46 -6.03 15.74
N ASN A 105 0.18 -7.14 16.09
CA ASN A 105 1.56 -7.20 16.57
C ASN A 105 2.35 -8.33 15.93
N ALA A 106 2.04 -8.66 14.70
CA ALA A 106 2.71 -9.72 13.94
C ALA A 106 3.61 -9.12 12.84
N GLY A 107 4.69 -9.80 12.54
CA GLY A 107 5.67 -9.30 11.60
C GLY A 107 6.22 -7.93 12.03
N TRP A 108 6.20 -6.97 11.16
CA TRP A 108 6.68 -5.61 11.40
C TRP A 108 5.64 -4.66 12.02
N THR A 109 4.42 -5.11 12.23
CA THR A 109 3.36 -4.28 12.82
C THR A 109 3.38 -4.38 14.34
N HIS A 110 3.39 -3.23 15.02
CA HIS A 110 3.33 -3.10 16.46
C HIS A 110 2.27 -2.06 16.83
N SER A 111 1.07 -2.52 17.14
CA SER A 111 -0.04 -1.61 17.49
C SER A 111 -0.83 -2.15 18.67
N ASP A 112 -1.05 -1.28 19.67
CA ASP A 112 -1.96 -1.55 20.80
C ASP A 112 -3.43 -1.22 20.46
N ARG A 113 -3.70 -0.68 19.26
CA ARG A 113 -5.07 -0.39 18.83
C ARG A 113 -5.79 -1.69 18.49
N PRO A 114 -6.98 -1.92 19.02
CA PRO A 114 -7.73 -3.14 18.73
C PRO A 114 -8.23 -3.14 17.27
N ILE A 115 -8.02 -4.24 16.59
CA ILE A 115 -8.55 -4.48 15.25
C ILE A 115 -9.94 -5.09 15.39
N VAL A 116 -10.95 -4.27 15.20
CA VAL A 116 -12.36 -4.63 15.36
C VAL A 116 -13.21 -3.99 14.27
N THR A 117 -14.24 -4.71 13.82
CA THR A 117 -15.25 -4.19 12.90
C THR A 117 -16.60 -4.17 13.60
N TRP A 118 -17.12 -2.97 13.83
CA TRP A 118 -18.41 -2.76 14.50
C TRP A 118 -19.58 -3.16 13.62
N SER A 119 -20.59 -3.78 14.23
CA SER A 119 -21.89 -3.95 13.56
C SER A 119 -22.56 -2.59 13.34
N PRO A 120 -23.42 -2.46 12.32
CA PRO A 120 -24.10 -1.19 12.00
C PRO A 120 -24.91 -0.61 13.17
N ASP A 121 -25.47 -1.47 14.03
CA ASP A 121 -26.25 -1.10 15.19
C ASP A 121 -25.42 -0.82 16.46
N SER A 122 -24.07 -0.86 16.37
CA SER A 122 -23.12 -0.63 17.47
C SER A 122 -23.24 -1.63 18.64
N ARG A 123 -23.89 -2.78 18.45
CA ARG A 123 -24.13 -3.76 19.53
C ARG A 123 -23.20 -4.97 19.49
N GLN A 124 -22.49 -5.14 18.42
CA GLN A 124 -21.59 -6.26 18.21
C GLN A 124 -20.28 -5.78 17.60
N ILE A 125 -19.21 -6.50 17.88
CA ILE A 125 -17.92 -6.34 17.22
C ILE A 125 -17.46 -7.67 16.66
N ALA A 126 -17.02 -7.68 15.42
CA ALA A 126 -16.26 -8.77 14.85
C ALA A 126 -14.78 -8.54 15.11
N THR A 127 -14.09 -9.58 15.55
CA THR A 127 -12.65 -9.58 15.82
C THR A 127 -12.11 -11.01 15.77
N TYR A 128 -10.93 -11.22 16.32
CA TYR A 128 -10.27 -12.51 16.36
C TYR A 128 -9.43 -12.66 17.63
N GLN A 129 -9.11 -13.91 17.98
CA GLN A 129 -8.06 -14.26 18.91
C GLN A 129 -6.89 -14.79 18.11
N GLN A 130 -5.72 -14.16 18.24
CA GLN A 130 -4.50 -14.52 17.53
C GLN A 130 -3.67 -15.51 18.32
N ASP A 131 -3.30 -16.62 17.69
CA ASP A 131 -2.40 -17.62 18.27
C ASP A 131 -0.99 -17.46 17.71
N GLU A 132 -0.08 -17.00 18.55
CA GLU A 132 1.34 -16.79 18.27
C GLU A 132 2.22 -17.81 18.98
N ARG A 133 1.62 -18.74 19.73
CA ARG A 133 2.33 -19.71 20.55
C ARG A 133 3.15 -20.66 19.68
N GLY A 134 4.46 -20.70 19.94
CA GLY A 134 5.40 -21.49 19.15
C GLY A 134 5.89 -20.83 17.86
N VAL A 135 5.37 -19.65 17.48
CA VAL A 135 5.96 -18.80 16.43
C VAL A 135 7.33 -18.32 16.92
N ARG A 136 8.33 -18.35 16.05
CA ARG A 136 9.68 -17.94 16.38
C ARG A 136 9.81 -16.43 16.54
N ASP A 137 10.77 -16.03 17.37
CA ASP A 137 11.09 -14.63 17.55
C ASP A 137 12.16 -14.16 16.55
N MET A 138 12.02 -12.91 16.13
CA MET A 138 13.08 -12.11 15.51
C MET A 138 13.73 -11.24 16.60
N TYR A 139 15.00 -10.92 16.42
CA TYR A 139 15.79 -10.22 17.43
C TYR A 139 16.51 -9.01 16.81
N LEU A 140 16.44 -7.88 17.49
CA LEU A 140 17.27 -6.72 17.21
C LEU A 140 17.98 -6.28 18.49
N VAL A 141 19.17 -5.72 18.34
CA VAL A 141 19.96 -5.24 19.47
C VAL A 141 20.15 -3.74 19.34
N ARG A 142 19.50 -2.99 20.22
CA ARG A 142 19.62 -1.53 20.30
C ARG A 142 20.90 -1.15 21.03
N ALA A 143 21.79 -0.46 20.33
CA ALA A 143 23.02 0.08 20.92
C ALA A 143 22.69 1.19 21.92
N LYS A 144 23.34 1.17 23.09
CA LYS A 144 23.36 2.28 24.05
C LYS A 144 24.60 2.23 24.90
N ALA A 145 24.91 3.33 25.58
CA ALA A 145 25.95 3.34 26.59
C ALA A 145 25.59 2.40 27.75
N GLY A 146 26.49 1.49 28.10
CA GLY A 146 26.22 0.39 29.02
C GLY A 146 25.72 -0.88 28.31
N ASN A 147 24.83 -1.63 28.93
CA ASN A 147 24.29 -2.86 28.35
C ASN A 147 23.34 -2.53 27.21
N PRO A 148 23.45 -3.20 26.04
CA PRO A 148 22.53 -3.03 24.95
C PRO A 148 21.12 -3.54 25.33
N GLU A 149 20.11 -3.07 24.59
CA GLU A 149 18.74 -3.51 24.77
C GLU A 149 18.34 -4.49 23.66
N LEU A 150 17.70 -5.61 24.06
CA LEU A 150 17.16 -6.59 23.13
C LEU A 150 15.71 -6.24 22.83
N GLU A 151 15.38 -6.08 21.52
CA GLU A 151 14.02 -6.16 21.03
C GLU A 151 13.77 -7.57 20.46
N ALA A 152 12.67 -8.20 20.87
CA ALA A 152 12.26 -9.51 20.39
C ALA A 152 10.76 -9.52 20.14
N TRP A 153 10.36 -10.03 18.97
CA TRP A 153 8.94 -10.13 18.61
C TRP A 153 8.71 -11.32 17.70
N LYS A 154 7.44 -11.76 17.59
CA LYS A 154 7.05 -12.88 16.73
C LYS A 154 7.18 -12.50 15.26
N TYR A 155 7.93 -13.31 14.51
CA TYR A 155 8.22 -13.05 13.11
C TYR A 155 8.43 -14.38 12.37
N PRO A 156 7.37 -14.98 11.80
CA PRO A 156 7.50 -16.25 11.10
C PRO A 156 8.20 -16.05 9.76
N LEU A 157 8.97 -17.06 9.37
CA LEU A 157 9.72 -17.07 8.12
C LEU A 157 9.15 -18.11 7.16
N PRO A 158 9.35 -17.97 5.83
CA PRO A 158 8.97 -18.99 4.86
C PRO A 158 9.49 -20.36 5.23
N GLY A 159 8.59 -21.36 5.21
CA GLY A 159 8.88 -22.73 5.58
C GLY A 159 8.83 -23.04 7.08
N ASP A 160 8.52 -22.08 7.95
CA ASP A 160 8.25 -22.36 9.37
C ASP A 160 6.99 -23.22 9.50
N SER A 161 7.05 -24.24 10.37
CA SER A 161 5.91 -25.14 10.60
C SER A 161 4.80 -24.49 11.43
N VAL A 162 5.14 -23.47 12.22
CA VAL A 162 4.22 -22.72 13.07
C VAL A 162 4.24 -21.27 12.65
N ILE A 163 3.09 -20.77 12.21
CA ILE A 163 2.85 -19.37 11.82
C ILE A 163 1.68 -18.82 12.62
N PHE A 164 1.41 -17.53 12.49
CA PHE A 164 0.24 -16.91 13.09
C PHE A 164 -1.05 -17.58 12.62
N ARG A 165 -2.00 -17.77 13.55
CA ARG A 165 -3.35 -18.24 13.25
C ARG A 165 -4.36 -17.36 13.94
N ILE A 166 -5.50 -17.15 13.32
CA ILE A 166 -6.59 -16.36 13.89
C ILE A 166 -7.87 -17.19 14.03
N SER A 167 -8.44 -17.17 15.24
CA SER A 167 -9.77 -17.70 15.52
C SER A 167 -10.77 -16.56 15.51
N ARG A 168 -11.63 -16.48 14.51
CA ARG A 168 -12.60 -15.39 14.36
C ARG A 168 -13.71 -15.48 15.39
N VAL A 169 -14.11 -14.34 15.94
CA VAL A 169 -15.16 -14.23 16.95
C VAL A 169 -16.04 -13.00 16.73
N ILE A 170 -17.28 -13.10 17.18
CA ILE A 170 -18.17 -11.96 17.39
C ILE A 170 -18.38 -11.78 18.88
N ILE A 171 -18.23 -10.56 19.36
CA ILE A 171 -18.49 -10.21 20.77
C ILE A 171 -19.74 -9.35 20.81
N LYS A 172 -20.76 -9.80 21.53
CA LYS A 172 -22.02 -9.08 21.74
C LYS A 172 -21.93 -8.22 22.99
N LEU A 173 -22.16 -6.94 22.82
CA LEU A 173 -22.22 -5.97 23.91
C LEU A 173 -23.66 -5.95 24.47
N ASN A 174 -23.93 -6.73 25.50
CA ASN A 174 -25.27 -6.78 26.11
C ASN A 174 -25.41 -5.64 27.13
N PRO A 175 -26.13 -4.54 26.83
CA PRO A 175 -26.30 -3.46 27.80
C PRO A 175 -26.96 -3.96 29.07
N GLY A 176 -26.26 -3.84 30.22
CA GLY A 176 -26.74 -4.30 31.52
C GLY A 176 -26.61 -5.81 31.78
N GLY A 177 -26.10 -6.59 30.83
CA GLY A 177 -25.81 -8.02 30.95
C GLY A 177 -24.33 -8.35 30.78
N ALA A 178 -23.98 -9.62 30.90
CA ALA A 178 -22.64 -10.08 30.56
C ALA A 178 -22.42 -10.09 29.05
N PRO A 179 -21.22 -9.73 28.56
CA PRO A 179 -20.87 -9.86 27.15
C PRO A 179 -20.92 -11.36 26.75
N ALA A 180 -21.23 -11.63 25.49
CA ALA A 180 -21.25 -12.97 24.96
C ALA A 180 -20.27 -13.08 23.78
N ILE A 181 -19.43 -14.13 23.81
CA ILE A 181 -18.47 -14.42 22.75
C ILE A 181 -19.04 -15.54 21.89
N VAL A 182 -19.24 -15.26 20.61
CA VAL A 182 -19.64 -16.23 19.59
C VAL A 182 -18.42 -16.60 18.76
N ARG A 183 -17.86 -17.78 18.99
CA ARG A 183 -16.72 -18.30 18.21
C ARG A 183 -17.21 -18.92 16.91
N PHE A 184 -16.51 -18.65 15.81
CA PHE A 184 -16.85 -19.25 14.52
C PHE A 184 -16.56 -20.75 14.53
N GLN A 185 -17.53 -21.54 14.05
CA GLN A 185 -17.47 -23.00 13.99
C GLN A 185 -16.65 -23.44 12.77
N MET A 186 -15.36 -23.11 12.78
CA MET A 186 -14.37 -23.46 11.76
C MET A 186 -12.98 -23.57 12.39
N PRO A 187 -12.03 -24.28 11.78
CA PRO A 187 -10.63 -24.21 12.17
C PRO A 187 -10.10 -22.78 12.11
N PRO A 188 -9.10 -22.41 12.91
CA PRO A 188 -8.43 -21.13 12.79
C PRO A 188 -7.90 -20.91 11.37
N ASP A 189 -8.02 -19.70 10.84
CA ASP A 189 -7.42 -19.34 9.57
C ASP A 189 -5.89 -19.48 9.65
N GLN A 190 -5.31 -20.01 8.58
CA GLN A 190 -3.86 -20.27 8.49
C GLN A 190 -3.06 -19.01 8.17
N HIS A 191 -3.75 -17.90 8.02
CA HIS A 191 -3.20 -16.63 7.60
C HIS A 191 -3.92 -15.49 8.29
N ARG A 192 -3.18 -14.44 8.65
CA ARG A 192 -3.74 -13.26 9.33
C ARG A 192 -4.69 -12.49 8.44
N SER A 193 -4.32 -12.39 7.19
CA SER A 193 -5.04 -11.64 6.18
C SER A 193 -5.51 -12.56 5.06
N THR A 194 -6.15 -11.99 4.12
CA THR A 194 -6.75 -12.66 2.99
C THR A 194 -6.09 -12.19 1.69
N VAL A 195 -6.60 -11.16 1.06
CA VAL A 195 -6.01 -10.59 -0.16
C VAL A 195 -5.02 -9.48 0.12
N SER A 196 -5.02 -8.94 1.35
CA SER A 196 -4.06 -7.95 1.83
C SER A 196 -2.94 -8.62 2.64
N ASP A 197 -1.76 -8.03 2.70
CA ASP A 197 -0.67 -8.46 3.59
C ASP A 197 -0.93 -8.05 5.05
N HIS A 198 -2.01 -7.31 5.31
CA HIS A 198 -2.36 -6.79 6.61
C HIS A 198 -3.71 -7.30 7.07
N ILE A 199 -3.84 -7.52 8.39
CA ILE A 199 -5.12 -7.85 8.99
C ILE A 199 -6.01 -6.60 9.15
N ALA A 200 -5.41 -5.42 9.22
CA ALA A 200 -6.10 -4.16 9.44
C ALA A 200 -6.24 -3.35 8.14
N CYS A 201 -7.49 -3.05 7.77
CA CYS A 201 -7.87 -2.18 6.67
C CYS A 201 -8.75 -1.06 7.21
N ALA A 202 -8.39 0.21 6.97
CA ALA A 202 -9.14 1.38 7.43
C ALA A 202 -9.51 1.34 8.94
N GLY A 203 -8.69 0.65 9.76
CA GLY A 203 -8.87 0.51 11.21
C GLY A 203 -9.84 -0.60 11.65
N GLY A 204 -10.41 -1.34 10.71
CA GLY A 204 -11.16 -2.59 10.94
C GLY A 204 -10.41 -3.81 10.45
N ILE A 205 -11.04 -4.97 10.50
CA ILE A 205 -10.50 -6.20 9.93
C ILE A 205 -10.65 -6.15 8.40
N CYS A 206 -9.60 -6.49 7.67
CA CYS A 206 -9.66 -6.65 6.22
C CYS A 206 -10.61 -7.79 5.83
N ASP A 207 -11.23 -7.65 4.66
CA ASP A 207 -12.06 -8.68 4.03
C ASP A 207 -13.21 -9.22 4.90
N VAL A 208 -13.86 -8.31 5.64
CA VAL A 208 -15.10 -8.58 6.37
C VAL A 208 -16.15 -7.53 6.06
N GLU A 209 -17.42 -7.95 6.02
CA GLU A 209 -18.57 -7.05 5.84
C GLU A 209 -19.77 -7.57 6.65
N TRP A 210 -20.32 -6.70 7.51
CA TRP A 210 -21.57 -7.00 8.20
C TRP A 210 -22.78 -6.93 7.26
N TYR A 211 -23.73 -7.83 7.45
CA TYR A 211 -25.05 -7.59 6.92
C TYR A 211 -25.67 -6.35 7.59
N PRO A 212 -26.48 -5.56 6.88
CA PRO A 212 -27.04 -4.32 7.42
C PRO A 212 -27.83 -4.47 8.73
N ASP A 213 -28.41 -5.65 8.95
CA ASP A 213 -29.17 -5.98 10.16
C ASP A 213 -28.30 -6.57 11.30
N GLY A 214 -26.99 -6.75 11.07
CA GLY A 214 -26.06 -7.33 12.05
C GLY A 214 -26.26 -8.84 12.28
N SER A 215 -27.10 -9.52 11.50
CA SER A 215 -27.42 -10.95 11.68
C SER A 215 -26.29 -11.87 11.21
N HIS A 216 -25.51 -11.45 10.24
CA HIS A 216 -24.45 -12.24 9.61
C HIS A 216 -23.20 -11.39 9.37
N LEU A 217 -22.05 -12.06 9.33
CA LEU A 217 -20.78 -11.49 8.89
C LEU A 217 -20.29 -12.26 7.67
N ALA A 218 -20.12 -11.57 6.55
CA ALA A 218 -19.40 -12.10 5.41
C ALA A 218 -17.90 -11.87 5.58
N PHE A 219 -17.08 -12.82 5.13
CA PHE A 219 -15.63 -12.70 5.21
C PHE A 219 -14.93 -13.60 4.21
N VAL A 220 -13.67 -13.30 3.95
CA VAL A 220 -12.79 -14.11 3.10
C VAL A 220 -11.70 -14.73 3.96
N SER A 221 -11.34 -15.97 3.68
CA SER A 221 -10.16 -16.64 4.20
C SER A 221 -9.28 -17.07 3.05
N SER A 222 -7.95 -17.08 3.22
CA SER A 222 -7.01 -17.57 2.21
C SER A 222 -6.14 -18.72 2.70
N SER A 223 -5.62 -19.49 1.74
CA SER A 223 -4.59 -20.51 2.01
C SER A 223 -3.25 -19.85 2.31
N ARG A 224 -2.35 -20.57 2.98
CA ARG A 224 -1.00 -20.10 3.31
C ARG A 224 -0.20 -19.69 2.08
N ASP A 225 -0.38 -20.39 0.95
CA ASP A 225 0.26 -20.06 -0.34
C ASP A 225 -0.50 -19.04 -1.17
N HIS A 226 -1.56 -18.44 -0.60
CA HIS A 226 -2.46 -17.47 -1.24
C HIS A 226 -3.11 -17.93 -2.55
N LYS A 227 -3.03 -19.21 -2.91
CA LYS A 227 -3.60 -19.73 -4.16
C LYS A 227 -5.10 -20.05 -4.09
N SER A 228 -5.65 -20.08 -2.89
CA SER A 228 -7.09 -20.29 -2.66
C SER A 228 -7.64 -19.21 -1.72
N ALA A 229 -8.79 -18.68 -2.06
CA ALA A 229 -9.59 -17.80 -1.23
C ALA A 229 -11.02 -18.34 -1.13
N TRP A 230 -11.57 -18.41 0.10
CA TRP A 230 -12.92 -18.90 0.36
C TRP A 230 -13.81 -17.75 0.79
N PHE A 231 -14.88 -17.50 0.06
CA PHE A 231 -15.93 -16.59 0.51
C PHE A 231 -16.86 -17.31 1.47
N ARG A 232 -17.03 -16.75 2.67
CA ARG A 232 -17.74 -17.35 3.79
C ARG A 232 -18.73 -16.40 4.44
N VAL A 233 -19.77 -16.95 5.04
CA VAL A 233 -20.76 -16.22 5.84
C VAL A 233 -20.93 -16.91 7.18
N ALA A 234 -20.79 -16.14 8.26
CA ALA A 234 -21.02 -16.59 9.62
C ALA A 234 -22.34 -16.05 10.15
N ASP A 235 -23.13 -16.89 10.80
CA ASP A 235 -24.29 -16.49 11.60
C ASP A 235 -23.79 -15.83 12.91
N ALA A 236 -24.19 -14.60 13.16
CA ALA A 236 -23.72 -13.82 14.30
C ALA A 236 -24.25 -14.30 15.66
N ASN A 237 -25.27 -15.16 15.67
CA ASN A 237 -25.83 -15.70 16.91
C ASN A 237 -25.21 -17.05 17.32
N THR A 238 -24.95 -17.89 16.34
CA THR A 238 -24.53 -19.27 16.57
C THR A 238 -23.06 -19.51 16.28
N GLY A 239 -22.42 -18.64 15.46
CA GLY A 239 -21.08 -18.85 14.95
C GLY A 239 -20.98 -19.91 13.85
N ALA A 240 -22.10 -20.45 13.38
CA ALA A 240 -22.13 -21.39 12.27
C ALA A 240 -21.59 -20.71 10.99
N VAL A 241 -20.60 -21.34 10.34
CA VAL A 241 -19.94 -20.80 9.15
C VAL A 241 -20.32 -21.64 7.92
N ARG A 242 -20.71 -20.96 6.88
CA ARG A 242 -20.99 -21.55 5.57
C ARG A 242 -20.01 -21.00 4.54
N THR A 243 -19.28 -21.88 3.85
CA THR A 243 -18.47 -21.54 2.68
C THR A 243 -19.38 -21.51 1.45
N LEU A 244 -19.42 -20.41 0.72
CA LEU A 244 -20.22 -20.27 -0.49
C LEU A 244 -19.49 -20.84 -1.70
N PHE A 245 -18.25 -20.44 -1.89
CA PHE A 245 -17.39 -20.92 -2.97
C PHE A 245 -15.91 -20.73 -2.63
N GLU A 246 -15.06 -21.33 -3.45
CA GLU A 246 -13.61 -21.16 -3.48
C GLU A 246 -13.21 -20.48 -4.78
N GLU A 247 -12.38 -19.44 -4.68
CA GLU A 247 -11.61 -18.90 -5.79
C GLU A 247 -10.22 -19.52 -5.74
N ARG A 248 -9.76 -20.11 -6.85
CA ARG A 248 -8.45 -20.73 -6.93
C ARG A 248 -7.69 -20.29 -8.17
N MET A 249 -6.41 -19.93 -7.97
CA MET A 249 -5.52 -19.48 -9.02
C MET A 249 -4.22 -20.30 -9.02
N PRO A 250 -3.51 -20.38 -10.16
CA PRO A 250 -2.19 -21.03 -10.22
C PRO A 250 -1.12 -20.32 -9.37
N THR A 251 -1.26 -19.01 -9.22
CA THR A 251 -0.44 -18.11 -8.42
C THR A 251 -1.29 -17.54 -7.29
N GLN A 252 -0.94 -16.39 -6.71
CA GLN A 252 -1.77 -15.77 -5.67
C GLN A 252 -3.15 -15.36 -6.20
N VAL A 253 -4.17 -15.52 -5.37
CA VAL A 253 -5.49 -14.94 -5.58
C VAL A 253 -5.42 -13.45 -5.22
N GLY A 254 -5.85 -12.59 -6.12
CA GLY A 254 -5.90 -11.16 -5.92
C GLY A 254 -4.74 -10.39 -6.51
N ASP A 255 -5.02 -9.14 -6.80
CA ASP A 255 -4.05 -8.14 -7.16
C ASP A 255 -3.49 -7.49 -5.89
N ALA A 256 -2.19 -7.40 -5.78
CA ALA A 256 -1.51 -6.77 -4.65
C ALA A 256 -1.79 -5.26 -4.53
N SER A 257 -2.26 -4.61 -5.58
CA SER A 257 -2.67 -3.21 -5.57
C SER A 257 -4.03 -2.97 -4.90
N LEU A 258 -4.81 -4.03 -4.63
CA LEU A 258 -6.11 -3.93 -3.97
C LEU A 258 -5.94 -3.48 -2.52
N ARG A 259 -6.39 -2.27 -2.23
CA ARG A 259 -6.30 -1.66 -0.91
C ARG A 259 -7.53 -1.85 -0.03
N GLU A 260 -8.67 -2.22 -0.64
CA GLU A 260 -9.96 -2.38 0.03
C GLU A 260 -10.76 -3.53 -0.59
N ASN A 261 -11.82 -3.96 0.10
CA ASN A 261 -12.70 -5.02 -0.36
C ASN A 261 -13.39 -4.65 -1.67
N LEU A 262 -13.04 -5.30 -2.77
CA LEU A 262 -13.75 -5.18 -4.06
C LEU A 262 -15.00 -6.05 -4.15
N TRP A 263 -15.51 -6.55 -3.04
CA TRP A 263 -16.73 -7.33 -3.00
C TRP A 263 -17.78 -6.64 -2.13
N ARG A 264 -19.04 -6.92 -2.39
CA ARG A 264 -20.17 -6.34 -1.64
C ARG A 264 -21.25 -7.39 -1.47
N VAL A 265 -21.73 -7.57 -0.25
CA VAL A 265 -22.93 -8.35 0.01
C VAL A 265 -24.17 -7.49 -0.20
N LEU A 266 -25.17 -8.04 -0.91
CA LEU A 266 -26.45 -7.41 -1.21
C LEU A 266 -27.57 -8.32 -0.68
N PRO A 267 -27.81 -8.38 0.63
CA PRO A 267 -28.74 -9.34 1.23
C PRO A 267 -30.18 -9.14 0.79
N ALA A 268 -30.58 -7.89 0.51
CA ALA A 268 -31.95 -7.56 0.07
C ALA A 268 -32.31 -8.22 -1.27
N SER A 269 -31.34 -8.39 -2.16
CA SER A 269 -31.51 -9.09 -3.45
C SER A 269 -30.96 -10.51 -3.45
N ASN A 270 -30.44 -10.99 -2.32
CA ASN A 270 -29.75 -12.28 -2.18
C ASN A 270 -28.58 -12.42 -3.17
N GLU A 271 -27.75 -11.39 -3.28
CA GLU A 271 -26.67 -11.33 -4.24
C GLU A 271 -25.34 -10.94 -3.59
N LEU A 272 -24.25 -11.32 -4.27
CA LEU A 272 -22.89 -10.96 -3.96
C LEU A 272 -22.20 -10.48 -5.22
N ILE A 273 -21.59 -9.30 -5.16
CA ILE A 273 -20.63 -8.86 -6.15
C ILE A 273 -19.26 -9.36 -5.70
N TRP A 274 -18.61 -10.17 -6.51
CA TRP A 274 -17.27 -10.72 -6.26
C TRP A 274 -16.30 -10.31 -7.36
N TRP A 275 -15.06 -10.16 -7.06
CA TRP A 275 -13.98 -9.90 -8.01
C TRP A 275 -13.18 -11.17 -8.31
N SER A 276 -12.62 -11.27 -9.52
CA SER A 276 -11.72 -12.38 -9.89
C SER A 276 -10.86 -12.02 -11.10
N GLN A 277 -9.62 -12.49 -11.09
CA GLN A 277 -8.70 -12.41 -12.24
C GLN A 277 -8.73 -13.67 -13.13
N ARG A 278 -9.72 -14.55 -12.97
CA ARG A 278 -9.86 -15.82 -13.74
C ARG A 278 -9.86 -15.64 -15.26
N ALA A 279 -10.21 -14.46 -15.75
CA ALA A 279 -10.20 -14.07 -17.16
C ALA A 279 -8.97 -13.27 -17.57
N ASN A 280 -7.85 -13.41 -16.86
CA ASN A 280 -6.60 -12.65 -17.03
C ASN A 280 -6.68 -11.15 -16.67
N TRP A 281 -7.86 -10.61 -16.41
CA TRP A 281 -8.13 -9.27 -15.95
C TRP A 281 -9.01 -9.33 -14.71
N LEU A 282 -8.88 -8.34 -13.84
CA LEU A 282 -9.70 -8.26 -12.64
C LEU A 282 -11.09 -7.76 -12.99
N HIS A 283 -12.05 -8.65 -12.94
CA HIS A 283 -13.46 -8.40 -13.27
C HIS A 283 -14.38 -8.65 -12.09
N LEU A 284 -15.57 -8.03 -12.16
CA LEU A 284 -16.65 -8.28 -11.23
C LEU A 284 -17.59 -9.38 -11.76
N TYR A 285 -18.06 -10.18 -10.82
CA TYR A 285 -18.97 -11.31 -11.03
C TYR A 285 -20.13 -11.23 -10.05
N LEU A 286 -21.34 -11.57 -10.50
CA LEU A 286 -22.52 -11.63 -9.66
C LEU A 286 -22.79 -13.08 -9.24
N TYR A 287 -22.91 -13.29 -7.93
CA TYR A 287 -23.22 -14.59 -7.34
C TYR A 287 -24.54 -14.56 -6.59
N ASP A 288 -25.18 -15.70 -6.47
CA ASP A 288 -26.30 -15.93 -5.54
C ASP A 288 -25.73 -16.13 -4.12
N LEU A 289 -26.16 -15.31 -3.17
CA LEU A 289 -25.64 -15.29 -1.80
C LEU A 289 -26.08 -16.51 -0.96
N THR A 290 -27.18 -17.17 -1.34
CA THR A 290 -27.67 -18.39 -0.68
C THR A 290 -26.94 -19.62 -1.19
N THR A 291 -26.82 -19.79 -2.50
CA THR A 291 -26.29 -21.01 -3.11
C THR A 291 -24.81 -20.97 -3.41
N GLY A 292 -24.22 -19.78 -3.49
CA GLY A 292 -22.84 -19.56 -3.94
C GLY A 292 -22.66 -19.78 -5.46
N GLN A 293 -23.74 -19.89 -6.21
CA GLN A 293 -23.67 -20.09 -7.67
C GLN A 293 -23.41 -18.78 -8.41
N LEU A 294 -22.54 -18.83 -9.40
CA LEU A 294 -22.30 -17.73 -10.31
C LEU A 294 -23.55 -17.48 -11.14
N LYS A 295 -24.07 -16.23 -11.11
CA LYS A 295 -25.18 -15.78 -11.95
C LYS A 295 -24.69 -15.29 -13.31
N ASN A 296 -23.74 -14.37 -13.32
CA ASN A 296 -23.10 -13.85 -14.54
C ASN A 296 -21.83 -13.07 -14.23
N GLN A 297 -21.02 -12.83 -15.26
CA GLN A 297 -19.94 -11.85 -15.23
C GLN A 297 -20.53 -10.45 -15.46
N ILE A 298 -20.03 -9.45 -14.69
CA ILE A 298 -20.52 -8.06 -14.75
C ILE A 298 -19.63 -7.22 -15.65
N THR A 299 -18.31 -7.27 -15.49
CA THR A 299 -17.38 -6.52 -16.34
C THR A 299 -16.60 -7.47 -17.25
N THR A 300 -16.29 -7.01 -18.46
CA THR A 300 -15.61 -7.82 -19.48
C THR A 300 -14.61 -6.97 -20.26
N GLY A 301 -13.87 -7.61 -21.18
CA GLY A 301 -12.87 -6.97 -22.03
C GLY A 301 -11.55 -6.75 -21.30
N ASP A 302 -10.60 -6.15 -21.98
CA ASP A 302 -9.30 -5.82 -21.37
C ASP A 302 -9.46 -4.71 -20.33
N GLY A 303 -8.66 -4.81 -19.27
CA GLY A 303 -8.63 -3.87 -18.15
C GLY A 303 -9.22 -4.39 -16.85
N ASN A 304 -8.66 -3.89 -15.77
CA ASN A 304 -9.02 -4.22 -14.39
C ASN A 304 -10.16 -3.34 -13.88
N VAL A 305 -10.90 -3.84 -12.91
CA VAL A 305 -11.71 -3.01 -12.01
C VAL A 305 -10.85 -2.71 -10.78
N ASP A 306 -10.48 -1.45 -10.62
CA ASP A 306 -9.58 -1.01 -9.53
C ASP A 306 -10.36 -0.65 -8.25
N ASP A 307 -11.62 -0.20 -8.40
CA ASP A 307 -12.47 0.20 -7.29
C ASP A 307 -13.96 0.16 -7.65
N ILE A 308 -14.80 -0.09 -6.64
CA ILE A 308 -16.27 0.04 -6.70
C ILE A 308 -16.66 1.37 -6.05
N VAL A 309 -16.80 2.40 -6.86
CA VAL A 309 -17.17 3.76 -6.40
C VAL A 309 -18.57 3.81 -5.80
N ARG A 310 -19.52 3.06 -6.41
CA ARG A 310 -20.91 3.02 -5.97
C ARG A 310 -21.64 1.79 -6.52
N VAL A 311 -22.48 1.20 -5.68
CA VAL A 311 -23.48 0.22 -6.07
C VAL A 311 -24.86 0.86 -5.95
N ASP A 312 -25.64 0.90 -7.02
CA ASP A 312 -27.04 1.30 -7.03
C ASP A 312 -27.93 0.06 -7.23
N GLU A 313 -28.29 -0.56 -6.10
CA GLU A 313 -29.12 -1.78 -6.12
C GLU A 313 -30.49 -1.55 -6.76
N LYS A 314 -31.07 -0.36 -6.55
CA LYS A 314 -32.40 -0.01 -7.07
C LYS A 314 -32.39 0.15 -8.58
N ALA A 315 -31.38 0.83 -9.12
CA ALA A 315 -31.20 1.00 -10.55
C ALA A 315 -30.49 -0.20 -11.20
N ARG A 316 -30.00 -1.15 -10.41
CA ARG A 316 -29.19 -2.30 -10.86
C ARG A 316 -27.97 -1.86 -11.65
N GLN A 317 -27.24 -0.87 -11.15
CA GLN A 317 -26.03 -0.32 -11.77
C GLN A 317 -24.88 -0.25 -10.79
N ILE A 318 -23.66 -0.42 -11.31
CA ILE A 318 -22.41 -0.29 -10.57
C ILE A 318 -21.57 0.78 -11.27
N TYR A 319 -20.96 1.64 -10.48
CA TYR A 319 -19.97 2.61 -10.91
C TYR A 319 -18.60 2.13 -10.44
N VAL A 320 -17.67 1.97 -11.37
CA VAL A 320 -16.35 1.38 -11.12
C VAL A 320 -15.24 2.24 -11.69
N MET A 321 -14.11 2.29 -11.02
CA MET A 321 -12.86 2.73 -11.62
C MET A 321 -12.24 1.58 -12.39
N ARG A 322 -11.71 1.84 -13.59
CA ARG A 322 -11.01 0.84 -14.41
C ARG A 322 -9.74 1.40 -14.99
N SER A 323 -8.73 0.53 -15.07
CA SER A 323 -7.44 0.79 -15.73
C SER A 323 -6.91 -0.48 -16.41
N GLY A 324 -5.68 -0.47 -16.89
CA GLY A 324 -4.95 -1.65 -17.37
C GLY A 324 -5.07 -1.92 -18.88
N ALA A 325 -6.15 -1.50 -19.53
CA ALA A 325 -6.36 -1.75 -20.95
C ALA A 325 -5.33 -1.01 -21.82
N GLU A 326 -4.69 -1.74 -22.72
CA GLU A 326 -3.73 -1.17 -23.68
C GLU A 326 -4.48 -0.53 -24.85
N VAL A 327 -4.60 0.79 -24.81
CA VAL A 327 -5.19 1.58 -25.88
C VAL A 327 -4.12 2.49 -26.49
N PRO A 328 -3.91 2.48 -27.82
CA PRO A 328 -2.90 3.33 -28.46
C PRO A 328 -3.01 4.81 -28.04
N GLY A 329 -1.90 5.39 -27.58
CA GLY A 329 -1.83 6.79 -27.15
C GLY A 329 -2.37 7.06 -25.74
N LYS A 330 -2.71 6.02 -24.97
CA LYS A 330 -3.10 6.15 -23.56
C LYS A 330 -2.11 5.40 -22.66
N ASP A 331 -1.86 5.96 -21.48
CA ASP A 331 -1.18 5.22 -20.41
C ASP A 331 -2.19 4.22 -19.83
N PRO A 332 -1.92 2.91 -19.84
CA PRO A 332 -2.87 1.89 -19.35
C PRO A 332 -3.16 2.03 -17.86
N TYR A 333 -2.30 2.64 -17.10
CA TYR A 333 -2.48 2.85 -15.66
C TYR A 333 -3.41 4.02 -15.31
N PHE A 334 -3.94 4.78 -16.30
CA PHE A 334 -4.93 5.81 -16.04
C PHE A 334 -6.27 5.18 -15.63
N GLN A 335 -6.71 5.53 -14.43
CA GLN A 335 -8.00 5.13 -13.90
C GLN A 335 -9.11 6.02 -14.47
N GLN A 336 -10.16 5.42 -14.95
CA GLN A 336 -11.32 6.10 -15.51
C GLN A 336 -12.61 5.53 -14.92
N LEU A 337 -13.63 6.39 -14.73
CA LEU A 337 -14.93 5.98 -14.19
C LEU A 337 -15.81 5.37 -15.30
N TYR A 338 -16.36 4.22 -15.01
CA TYR A 338 -17.35 3.53 -15.84
C TYR A 338 -18.61 3.23 -15.05
N ARG A 339 -19.71 3.07 -15.77
CA ARG A 339 -20.97 2.54 -15.27
C ARG A 339 -21.33 1.27 -16.03
N VAL A 340 -21.86 0.27 -15.34
CA VAL A 340 -22.27 -1.00 -15.93
C VAL A 340 -23.52 -1.55 -15.21
N GLY A 341 -24.41 -2.25 -15.92
CA GLY A 341 -25.50 -2.98 -15.30
C GLY A 341 -25.04 -4.25 -14.58
N PHE A 342 -25.79 -4.71 -13.58
CA PHE A 342 -25.51 -5.98 -12.89
C PHE A 342 -25.52 -7.20 -13.85
N ASP A 343 -26.28 -7.09 -14.95
CA ASP A 343 -26.34 -8.10 -16.02
C ASP A 343 -25.16 -8.03 -17.02
N GLY A 344 -24.19 -7.15 -16.76
CA GLY A 344 -23.01 -6.93 -17.59
C GLY A 344 -23.25 -6.08 -18.83
N ARG A 345 -24.44 -5.52 -19.00
CA ARG A 345 -24.78 -4.69 -20.17
C ARG A 345 -24.53 -3.21 -19.91
N GLY A 346 -24.34 -2.46 -20.99
CA GLY A 346 -24.28 -1.01 -20.93
C GLY A 346 -23.00 -0.46 -20.26
N LEU A 347 -21.86 -1.15 -20.37
CA LEU A 347 -20.58 -0.61 -19.90
C LEU A 347 -20.32 0.71 -20.63
N THR A 348 -20.29 1.81 -19.89
CA THR A 348 -20.21 3.17 -20.41
C THR A 348 -19.12 3.95 -19.69
N LEU A 349 -18.17 4.53 -20.44
CA LEU A 349 -17.15 5.45 -19.93
C LEU A 349 -17.79 6.78 -19.56
N LEU A 350 -17.56 7.26 -18.34
CA LEU A 350 -18.11 8.51 -17.82
C LEU A 350 -17.07 9.64 -17.70
N THR A 351 -15.78 9.31 -17.76
CA THR A 351 -14.65 10.26 -17.67
C THR A 351 -13.75 10.09 -18.90
N PRO A 352 -14.09 10.72 -20.05
CA PRO A 352 -13.44 10.42 -21.32
C PRO A 352 -12.06 11.09 -21.50
N GLU A 353 -11.65 11.98 -20.61
CA GLU A 353 -10.36 12.67 -20.70
C GLU A 353 -9.20 11.66 -20.57
N ASN A 354 -8.16 11.81 -21.39
CA ASN A 354 -6.97 10.96 -21.35
C ASN A 354 -6.07 11.36 -20.17
N ALA A 355 -6.51 11.01 -18.97
CA ALA A 355 -5.89 11.36 -17.71
C ALA A 355 -6.22 10.31 -16.65
N ASN A 356 -5.51 10.36 -15.53
CA ASN A 356 -5.85 9.61 -14.32
C ASN A 356 -6.91 10.37 -13.53
N HIS A 357 -8.04 9.72 -13.24
CA HIS A 357 -9.19 10.27 -12.54
C HIS A 357 -9.26 9.78 -11.10
N GLN A 358 -9.61 10.69 -10.20
CA GLN A 358 -9.95 10.42 -8.80
C GLN A 358 -11.37 10.89 -8.56
N VAL A 359 -12.29 9.94 -8.41
CA VAL A 359 -13.72 10.22 -8.40
C VAL A 359 -14.34 9.91 -7.04
N THR A 360 -15.13 10.86 -6.53
CA THR A 360 -15.94 10.68 -5.33
C THR A 360 -17.41 10.89 -5.66
N ALA A 361 -18.25 9.91 -5.32
CA ALA A 361 -19.70 9.99 -5.53
C ALA A 361 -20.39 10.78 -4.42
N SER A 362 -21.40 11.59 -4.78
CA SER A 362 -22.33 12.15 -3.79
C SER A 362 -23.15 11.03 -3.13
N PRO A 363 -23.60 11.21 -1.87
CA PRO A 363 -24.36 10.18 -1.15
C PRO A 363 -25.63 9.71 -1.90
N ASN A 364 -26.28 10.62 -2.63
CA ASN A 364 -27.46 10.30 -3.43
C ASN A 364 -27.13 9.75 -4.82
N GLY A 365 -25.84 9.71 -5.21
CA GLY A 365 -25.37 9.20 -6.50
C GLY A 365 -25.73 10.04 -7.72
N GLN A 366 -26.22 11.26 -7.54
CA GLN A 366 -26.59 12.15 -8.64
C GLN A 366 -25.41 12.92 -9.22
N TYR A 367 -24.34 13.05 -8.44
CA TYR A 367 -23.17 13.84 -8.80
C TYR A 367 -21.87 13.11 -8.47
N PHE A 368 -20.82 13.45 -9.20
CA PHE A 368 -19.46 13.07 -8.93
C PHE A 368 -18.57 14.30 -8.87
N VAL A 369 -17.68 14.36 -7.90
CA VAL A 369 -16.51 15.22 -7.93
C VAL A 369 -15.38 14.42 -8.54
N ASP A 370 -14.79 14.92 -9.61
CA ASP A 370 -13.75 14.26 -10.38
C ASP A 370 -12.53 15.18 -10.47
N ALA A 371 -11.41 14.74 -9.89
CA ALA A 371 -10.12 15.40 -10.02
C ALA A 371 -9.24 14.58 -10.97
N TYR A 372 -8.93 15.13 -12.15
CA TYR A 372 -8.13 14.42 -13.14
C TYR A 372 -6.84 15.17 -13.49
N SER A 373 -5.79 14.41 -13.74
CA SER A 373 -4.46 14.90 -14.05
C SER A 373 -3.62 13.82 -14.73
N THR A 374 -2.46 14.23 -15.26
CA THR A 374 -1.40 13.30 -15.69
C THR A 374 -0.12 13.60 -14.91
N PRO A 375 0.92 12.77 -14.97
CA PRO A 375 2.18 13.07 -14.28
C PRO A 375 2.79 14.44 -14.63
N ASP A 376 2.50 14.96 -15.83
CA ASP A 376 3.03 16.22 -16.38
C ASP A 376 2.00 17.35 -16.50
N THR A 377 0.71 17.06 -16.24
CA THR A 377 -0.38 18.04 -16.32
C THR A 377 -1.08 18.22 -14.98
N PRO A 378 -1.20 19.46 -14.46
CA PRO A 378 -1.78 19.71 -13.16
C PRO A 378 -3.26 19.33 -13.07
N PRO A 379 -3.78 19.05 -11.86
CA PRO A 379 -5.15 18.60 -11.67
C PRO A 379 -6.17 19.70 -12.01
N VAL A 380 -7.24 19.23 -12.65
CA VAL A 380 -8.49 19.95 -12.85
C VAL A 380 -9.57 19.20 -12.09
N THR A 381 -10.31 19.88 -11.21
CA THR A 381 -11.42 19.32 -10.47
C THR A 381 -12.74 19.82 -11.03
N VAL A 382 -13.64 18.92 -11.35
CA VAL A 382 -14.94 19.22 -11.94
C VAL A 382 -16.07 18.53 -11.17
N LEU A 383 -17.26 19.10 -11.25
CA LEU A 383 -18.51 18.46 -10.87
C LEU A 383 -19.15 17.83 -12.12
N ARG A 384 -19.48 16.53 -12.03
CA ARG A 384 -20.20 15.80 -13.09
C ARG A 384 -21.58 15.34 -12.60
N ASP A 385 -22.50 15.19 -13.54
CA ASP A 385 -23.77 14.47 -13.28
C ASP A 385 -23.57 12.94 -13.31
N ALA A 386 -24.59 12.19 -12.99
CA ALA A 386 -24.60 10.72 -12.99
C ALA A 386 -24.30 10.07 -14.36
N ASN A 387 -24.32 10.82 -15.44
CA ASN A 387 -24.00 10.38 -16.80
C ASN A 387 -22.58 10.81 -17.24
N GLY A 388 -21.81 11.42 -16.35
CA GLY A 388 -20.44 11.86 -16.62
C GLY A 388 -20.33 13.24 -17.27
N LYS A 389 -21.45 13.95 -17.56
CA LYS A 389 -21.43 15.28 -18.13
C LYS A 389 -20.84 16.28 -17.12
N VAL A 390 -19.85 17.04 -17.53
CA VAL A 390 -19.30 18.12 -16.72
C VAL A 390 -20.35 19.24 -16.58
N LEU A 391 -20.69 19.56 -15.35
CA LEU A 391 -21.61 20.64 -14.98
C LEU A 391 -20.87 21.92 -14.67
N GLN A 392 -19.74 21.80 -13.97
CA GLN A 392 -18.94 22.94 -13.52
C GLN A 392 -17.49 22.54 -13.30
N THR A 393 -16.56 23.43 -13.63
CA THR A 393 -15.17 23.36 -13.14
C THR A 393 -15.14 23.96 -11.74
N LEU A 394 -14.65 23.19 -10.77
CA LEU A 394 -14.54 23.60 -9.39
C LEU A 394 -13.20 24.29 -9.11
N GLU A 395 -12.10 23.68 -9.59
CA GLU A 395 -10.75 24.17 -9.34
C GLU A 395 -9.78 23.76 -10.44
N ARG A 396 -8.73 24.57 -10.62
CA ARG A 396 -7.54 24.24 -11.43
C ARG A 396 -6.30 24.57 -10.61
N ALA A 397 -5.37 23.64 -10.50
CA ALA A 397 -4.14 23.89 -9.77
C ALA A 397 -3.28 24.93 -10.48
N ASP A 398 -2.79 25.92 -9.73
CA ASP A 398 -1.87 26.96 -10.19
C ASP A 398 -0.41 26.56 -9.93
N LEU A 399 0.35 26.38 -10.98
CA LEU A 399 1.79 26.04 -10.94
C LEU A 399 2.71 27.25 -11.18
N SER A 400 2.17 28.45 -11.27
CA SER A 400 2.93 29.65 -11.67
C SER A 400 4.19 29.86 -10.80
N ARG A 401 4.08 29.63 -9.49
CA ARG A 401 5.21 29.76 -8.54
C ARG A 401 6.27 28.68 -8.74
N LEU A 402 5.88 27.43 -9.01
CA LEU A 402 6.83 26.34 -9.29
C LEU A 402 7.58 26.60 -10.60
N VAL A 403 6.84 26.96 -11.65
CA VAL A 403 7.41 27.26 -12.96
C VAL A 403 8.35 28.49 -12.90
N ALA A 404 7.97 29.55 -12.17
CA ALA A 404 8.83 30.71 -11.94
C ALA A 404 10.12 30.34 -11.18
N GLY A 405 10.09 29.30 -10.35
CA GLY A 405 11.27 28.72 -9.68
C GLY A 405 12.14 27.83 -10.58
N GLY A 406 11.78 27.66 -11.85
CA GLY A 406 12.50 26.80 -12.80
C GLY A 406 12.06 25.33 -12.79
N TRP A 407 11.02 24.99 -12.04
CA TRP A 407 10.49 23.62 -12.03
C TRP A 407 9.83 23.27 -13.39
N HIS A 408 10.00 22.03 -13.82
CA HIS A 408 9.27 21.43 -14.93
C HIS A 408 8.80 20.00 -14.55
N PRO A 409 7.73 19.50 -15.16
CA PRO A 409 7.25 18.16 -14.90
C PRO A 409 8.22 17.09 -15.43
N PRO A 410 8.16 15.84 -14.89
CA PRO A 410 8.84 14.71 -15.48
C PRO A 410 8.25 14.42 -16.87
N THR A 411 9.04 13.80 -17.74
CA THR A 411 8.60 13.39 -19.08
C THR A 411 8.05 11.95 -19.01
N PRO A 412 6.73 11.74 -19.20
CA PRO A 412 6.19 10.40 -19.37
C PRO A 412 6.73 9.75 -20.64
N PHE A 413 7.01 8.45 -20.60
CA PHE A 413 7.45 7.69 -21.76
C PHE A 413 6.96 6.26 -21.70
N HIS A 414 7.01 5.57 -22.83
CA HIS A 414 6.94 4.11 -22.92
C HIS A 414 8.12 3.60 -23.74
N VAL A 415 8.54 2.38 -23.43
CA VAL A 415 9.62 1.64 -24.10
C VAL A 415 9.24 0.18 -24.18
N LYS A 416 9.94 -0.61 -24.97
CA LYS A 416 9.71 -2.04 -25.06
C LYS A 416 10.37 -2.78 -23.88
N ALA A 417 9.66 -3.74 -23.31
CA ALA A 417 10.19 -4.71 -22.36
C ALA A 417 11.22 -5.62 -23.02
N ARG A 418 11.79 -6.53 -22.22
CA ARG A 418 12.79 -7.53 -22.65
C ARG A 418 12.38 -8.39 -23.84
N ASP A 419 11.10 -8.60 -24.05
CA ASP A 419 10.53 -9.38 -25.14
C ASP A 419 10.48 -8.62 -26.48
N GLY A 420 10.81 -7.33 -26.48
CA GLY A 420 10.76 -6.43 -27.63
C GLY A 420 9.35 -6.15 -28.16
N LYS A 421 8.30 -6.52 -27.43
CA LYS A 421 6.89 -6.42 -27.84
C LYS A 421 6.04 -5.64 -26.85
N THR A 422 6.08 -6.02 -25.58
CA THR A 422 5.27 -5.44 -24.51
C THR A 422 5.72 -4.02 -24.23
N ASP A 423 4.78 -3.08 -24.22
CA ASP A 423 5.05 -1.71 -23.80
C ASP A 423 5.09 -1.62 -22.27
N ILE A 424 6.15 -1.03 -21.75
CA ILE A 424 6.32 -0.68 -20.34
C ILE A 424 6.45 0.83 -20.21
N TYR A 425 5.93 1.38 -19.12
CA TYR A 425 5.72 2.80 -18.95
C TYR A 425 6.60 3.36 -17.85
N GLY A 426 7.04 4.60 -18.01
CA GLY A 426 7.95 5.23 -17.08
C GLY A 426 7.88 6.74 -17.06
N LEU A 427 8.66 7.31 -16.12
CA LEU A 427 8.89 8.76 -16.02
C LEU A 427 10.38 9.04 -16.07
N MET A 428 10.76 10.08 -16.83
CA MET A 428 12.12 10.57 -16.93
C MET A 428 12.22 11.96 -16.33
N PHE A 429 13.20 12.15 -15.46
CA PHE A 429 13.56 13.42 -14.82
C PHE A 429 14.89 13.88 -15.39
N THR A 430 14.95 15.14 -15.79
CA THR A 430 16.15 15.77 -16.35
C THR A 430 16.48 17.04 -15.57
N PRO A 431 17.73 17.52 -15.60
CA PRO A 431 18.05 18.83 -15.03
C PRO A 431 17.15 19.92 -15.62
N SER A 432 16.73 20.89 -14.81
CA SER A 432 15.90 22.04 -15.26
C SER A 432 16.58 22.86 -16.35
N LYS A 433 17.91 22.87 -16.37
CA LYS A 433 18.75 23.50 -17.40
C LYS A 433 19.48 22.42 -18.21
N LEU A 434 18.70 21.53 -18.84
CA LEU A 434 19.27 20.48 -19.68
C LEU A 434 19.98 21.07 -20.91
N ASP A 435 21.26 20.75 -21.04
CA ASP A 435 22.04 20.99 -22.26
C ASP A 435 22.10 19.69 -23.09
N SER A 436 21.28 19.59 -24.12
CA SER A 436 21.17 18.39 -24.96
C SER A 436 22.44 18.06 -25.76
N THR A 437 23.44 18.94 -25.79
CA THR A 437 24.73 18.71 -26.43
C THR A 437 25.70 17.96 -25.52
N ARG A 438 25.42 17.88 -24.21
CA ARG A 438 26.22 17.17 -23.20
C ARG A 438 25.68 15.75 -22.99
N LYS A 439 26.52 14.92 -22.37
CA LYS A 439 26.17 13.55 -21.94
C LYS A 439 25.95 13.51 -20.43
N TYR A 440 24.81 12.96 -20.02
CA TYR A 440 24.43 12.80 -18.62
C TYR A 440 24.36 11.30 -18.26
N PRO A 441 24.98 10.87 -17.16
CA PRO A 441 24.78 9.51 -16.64
C PRO A 441 23.30 9.29 -16.35
N ILE A 442 22.85 8.02 -16.52
CA ILE A 442 21.47 7.64 -16.25
C ILE A 442 21.39 6.88 -14.92
N VAL A 443 20.45 7.26 -14.06
CA VAL A 443 20.18 6.59 -12.78
C VAL A 443 18.77 6.04 -12.79
N ASN A 444 18.63 4.74 -12.54
CA ASN A 444 17.33 4.09 -12.38
C ASN A 444 16.92 4.14 -10.90
N TYR A 445 15.78 4.78 -10.61
CA TYR A 445 15.04 4.58 -9.38
C TYR A 445 14.12 3.38 -9.55
N ILE A 446 14.26 2.36 -8.71
CA ILE A 446 13.52 1.12 -8.84
C ILE A 446 12.72 0.73 -7.59
N TYR A 447 11.48 0.32 -7.81
CA TYR A 447 10.69 -0.54 -6.94
C TYR A 447 10.02 -1.59 -7.83
N PRO A 448 10.49 -2.85 -7.86
CA PRO A 448 10.19 -3.79 -8.94
C PRO A 448 8.80 -4.44 -8.87
N GLY A 449 8.05 -4.21 -7.83
CA GLY A 449 6.82 -4.94 -7.49
C GLY A 449 7.08 -6.00 -6.42
N PRO A 450 6.20 -7.02 -6.28
CA PRO A 450 4.96 -7.23 -7.04
C PRO A 450 3.78 -6.37 -6.58
N GLN A 451 3.81 -5.84 -5.32
CA GLN A 451 2.70 -5.07 -4.74
C GLN A 451 2.69 -3.58 -5.13
N SER A 452 3.72 -3.10 -5.78
CA SER A 452 3.86 -1.71 -6.20
C SER A 452 4.75 -1.61 -7.43
N GLY A 453 4.83 -0.43 -8.03
CA GLY A 453 5.74 -0.13 -9.13
C GLY A 453 6.63 1.08 -8.83
N SER A 454 7.64 1.28 -9.67
CA SER A 454 8.60 2.39 -9.55
C SER A 454 7.97 3.76 -9.82
N VAL A 455 7.03 3.82 -10.73
CA VAL A 455 6.39 5.09 -11.17
C VAL A 455 5.39 5.60 -10.13
N GLY A 456 4.69 4.69 -9.45
CA GLY A 456 3.66 5.03 -8.47
C GLY A 456 2.42 5.67 -9.11
N THR A 457 1.84 6.67 -8.45
CA THR A 457 0.62 7.32 -8.96
C THR A 457 0.79 7.93 -10.35
N ARG A 458 -0.23 7.77 -11.19
CA ARG A 458 -0.32 8.42 -12.50
C ARG A 458 -0.97 9.82 -12.44
N SER A 459 -1.44 10.23 -11.27
CA SER A 459 -1.85 11.61 -11.03
C SER A 459 -0.64 12.55 -10.96
N PHE A 460 -0.90 13.83 -11.16
CA PHE A 460 0.10 14.86 -10.96
C PHE A 460 0.66 14.85 -9.54
N SER A 461 1.97 15.01 -9.44
CA SER A 461 2.66 15.29 -8.18
C SER A 461 3.84 16.23 -8.46
N PRO A 462 3.95 17.37 -7.75
CA PRO A 462 5.03 18.32 -7.94
C PRO A 462 6.39 17.77 -7.49
N ALA A 463 6.40 16.77 -6.62
CA ALA A 463 7.59 16.05 -6.20
C ALA A 463 7.31 14.54 -6.17
N ARG A 464 8.24 13.76 -6.67
CA ARG A 464 8.19 12.29 -6.70
C ARG A 464 9.46 11.76 -6.04
N GLY A 465 9.42 11.69 -4.70
CA GLY A 465 10.62 11.49 -3.92
C GLY A 465 11.66 12.58 -4.20
N ASP A 466 12.91 12.21 -4.30
CA ASP A 466 14.03 13.11 -4.62
C ASP A 466 14.55 12.93 -6.07
N ASN A 467 13.77 12.31 -6.96
CA ASN A 467 14.21 12.04 -8.33
C ASN A 467 14.58 13.30 -9.10
N GLN A 468 13.79 14.38 -8.98
CA GLN A 468 14.13 15.67 -9.61
C GLN A 468 15.37 16.30 -8.99
N ALA A 469 15.51 16.22 -7.64
CA ALA A 469 16.69 16.75 -6.97
C ALA A 469 17.98 16.02 -7.40
N LEU A 470 17.92 14.70 -7.56
CA LEU A 470 19.02 13.90 -8.09
C LEU A 470 19.33 14.30 -9.56
N ALA A 471 18.28 14.56 -10.37
CA ALA A 471 18.46 15.02 -11.73
C ALA A 471 19.17 16.38 -11.80
N GLU A 472 18.85 17.33 -10.89
CA GLU A 472 19.50 18.65 -10.82
C GLU A 472 20.99 18.57 -10.54
N LEU A 473 21.48 17.48 -9.96
CA LEU A 473 22.92 17.24 -9.76
C LEU A 473 23.67 16.87 -11.07
N GLY A 474 22.95 16.67 -12.16
CA GLY A 474 23.55 16.37 -13.47
C GLY A 474 23.33 14.92 -13.94
N PHE A 475 22.23 14.34 -13.58
CA PHE A 475 21.81 12.99 -14.00
C PHE A 475 20.54 13.05 -14.85
N VAL A 476 20.31 12.03 -15.66
CA VAL A 476 18.98 11.63 -16.12
C VAL A 476 18.49 10.57 -15.17
N VAL A 477 17.35 10.79 -14.51
CA VAL A 477 16.76 9.80 -13.58
C VAL A 477 15.53 9.18 -14.24
N VAL A 478 15.41 7.88 -14.19
CA VAL A 478 14.25 7.15 -14.74
C VAL A 478 13.61 6.24 -13.71
N ALA A 479 12.29 6.14 -13.75
CA ALA A 479 11.50 5.15 -13.04
C ALA A 479 10.67 4.39 -14.07
N ILE A 480 10.75 3.06 -14.11
CA ILE A 480 10.11 2.21 -15.12
C ILE A 480 9.34 1.09 -14.42
N ASP A 481 8.08 0.86 -14.80
CA ASP A 481 7.31 -0.29 -14.36
C ASP A 481 7.47 -1.44 -15.36
N GLY A 482 8.27 -2.44 -14.98
CA GLY A 482 8.54 -3.62 -15.79
C GLY A 482 7.48 -4.72 -15.67
N MET A 483 7.66 -5.81 -16.39
CA MET A 483 6.77 -6.97 -16.33
C MET A 483 6.87 -7.64 -14.96
N GLY A 484 5.72 -7.82 -14.30
CA GLY A 484 5.60 -8.28 -12.91
C GLY A 484 5.11 -7.22 -11.94
N THR A 485 5.02 -5.93 -12.35
CA THR A 485 4.40 -4.87 -11.54
C THR A 485 2.86 -4.93 -11.64
N PRO A 486 2.11 -4.46 -10.62
CA PRO A 486 0.65 -4.56 -10.59
C PRO A 486 -0.06 -3.56 -11.52
N GLY A 487 -1.37 -3.74 -11.69
CA GLY A 487 -2.25 -2.83 -12.43
C GLY A 487 -2.36 -3.14 -13.92
N ARG A 488 -1.92 -4.32 -14.35
CA ARG A 488 -2.04 -4.83 -15.72
C ARG A 488 -2.79 -6.19 -15.70
N SER A 489 -2.65 -6.98 -16.76
CA SER A 489 -3.21 -8.33 -16.79
C SER A 489 -2.55 -9.26 -15.77
N LYS A 490 -3.25 -10.30 -15.33
CA LYS A 490 -2.70 -11.31 -14.42
C LYS A 490 -1.42 -11.95 -14.96
N SER A 491 -1.37 -12.24 -16.26
CA SER A 491 -0.17 -12.77 -16.90
C SER A 491 1.01 -11.80 -16.92
N PHE A 492 0.76 -10.50 -16.90
CA PHE A 492 1.80 -9.48 -16.76
C PHE A 492 2.27 -9.38 -15.30
N GLU A 493 1.34 -9.37 -14.34
CA GLU A 493 1.64 -9.29 -12.91
C GLU A 493 2.39 -10.52 -12.40
N ASP A 494 2.04 -11.71 -12.87
CA ASP A 494 2.66 -12.97 -12.47
C ASP A 494 3.97 -13.27 -13.20
N PHE A 495 4.48 -12.34 -14.00
CA PHE A 495 5.59 -12.62 -14.93
C PHE A 495 6.82 -13.22 -14.24
N TYR A 496 7.13 -12.78 -13.03
CA TYR A 496 8.23 -13.36 -12.26
C TYR A 496 7.78 -14.04 -10.95
N TYR A 497 6.51 -14.46 -10.86
CA TYR A 497 6.04 -15.25 -9.72
C TYR A 497 6.94 -16.48 -9.51
N GLY A 498 7.41 -16.69 -8.27
CA GLY A 498 8.37 -17.75 -7.96
C GLY A 498 9.82 -17.48 -8.34
N HIS A 499 10.08 -16.37 -9.05
CA HIS A 499 11.39 -15.94 -9.53
C HIS A 499 11.69 -14.51 -9.12
N MET A 500 11.61 -14.25 -7.80
CA MET A 500 11.68 -12.89 -7.24
C MET A 500 13.00 -12.17 -7.53
N GLY A 501 14.10 -12.91 -7.75
CA GLY A 501 15.38 -12.35 -8.18
C GLY A 501 15.40 -11.82 -9.61
N ASP A 502 14.33 -11.93 -10.40
CA ASP A 502 14.20 -11.22 -11.67
C ASP A 502 14.12 -9.70 -11.46
N ASN A 503 13.35 -9.25 -10.44
CA ASN A 503 13.25 -7.85 -10.05
C ASN A 503 12.95 -6.90 -11.24
N THR A 504 12.33 -7.37 -12.32
CA THR A 504 12.13 -6.64 -13.59
C THR A 504 13.43 -6.11 -14.23
N LEU A 505 14.60 -6.53 -13.77
CA LEU A 505 15.89 -5.98 -14.20
C LEU A 505 16.16 -6.09 -15.70
N PRO A 506 15.84 -7.20 -16.38
CA PRO A 506 16.00 -7.26 -17.84
C PRO A 506 15.17 -6.20 -18.58
N ASP A 507 13.97 -5.83 -18.05
CA ASP A 507 13.12 -4.78 -18.61
C ASP A 507 13.72 -3.41 -18.37
N GLN A 508 14.28 -3.18 -17.17
CA GLN A 508 14.98 -1.93 -16.84
C GLN A 508 16.15 -1.69 -17.80
N VAL A 509 16.97 -2.71 -18.02
CA VAL A 509 18.11 -2.64 -18.95
C VAL A 509 17.65 -2.40 -20.39
N ALA A 510 16.60 -3.10 -20.86
CA ALA A 510 16.04 -2.90 -22.20
C ALA A 510 15.52 -1.48 -22.39
N GLY A 511 14.70 -1.00 -21.44
CA GLY A 511 14.12 0.33 -21.47
C GLY A 511 15.16 1.46 -21.41
N MET A 512 16.17 1.34 -20.53
CA MET A 512 17.25 2.34 -20.44
C MET A 512 18.08 2.39 -21.73
N ARG A 513 18.33 1.26 -22.39
CA ARG A 513 19.01 1.22 -23.68
C ARG A 513 18.20 1.87 -24.80
N GLU A 514 16.89 1.63 -24.85
CA GLU A 514 16.00 2.25 -25.82
C GLU A 514 15.94 3.78 -25.60
N LEU A 515 15.84 4.24 -24.34
CA LEU A 515 15.89 5.68 -24.04
C LEU A 515 17.19 6.33 -24.50
N ALA A 516 18.35 5.68 -24.34
CA ALA A 516 19.64 6.20 -24.80
C ALA A 516 19.76 6.21 -26.33
N GLN A 517 19.04 5.34 -27.03
CA GLN A 517 18.93 5.42 -28.51
C GLN A 517 18.08 6.61 -28.94
N ARG A 518 16.99 6.88 -28.21
CA ARG A 518 16.02 7.96 -28.45
C ARG A 518 16.58 9.31 -28.07
N TYR A 519 17.26 9.42 -26.94
CA TYR A 519 17.78 10.66 -26.35
C TYR A 519 19.32 10.65 -26.31
N LYS A 520 19.96 11.36 -27.26
CA LYS A 520 21.42 11.34 -27.42
C LYS A 520 22.20 11.96 -26.27
N PHE A 521 21.56 12.71 -25.39
CA PHE A 521 22.17 13.24 -24.18
C PHE A 521 22.31 12.20 -23.06
N ILE A 522 21.73 11.03 -23.17
CA ILE A 522 21.89 9.95 -22.18
C ILE A 522 23.23 9.23 -22.42
N ASP A 523 24.02 9.08 -21.37
CA ASP A 523 25.21 8.25 -21.33
C ASP A 523 24.91 6.91 -20.70
N ILE A 524 24.62 5.90 -21.52
CA ILE A 524 24.24 4.56 -21.07
C ILE A 524 25.42 3.78 -20.48
N ASP A 525 26.66 4.16 -20.80
CA ASP A 525 27.87 3.52 -20.26
C ASP A 525 28.14 3.94 -18.81
N ARG A 526 27.46 4.98 -18.34
CA ARG A 526 27.44 5.42 -16.94
C ARG A 526 26.04 5.24 -16.34
N ALA A 527 25.61 3.99 -16.17
CA ALA A 527 24.33 3.64 -15.57
C ALA A 527 24.48 3.39 -14.07
N GLY A 528 23.59 3.98 -13.29
CA GLY A 528 23.43 3.75 -11.85
C GLY A 528 22.03 3.22 -11.53
N ILE A 529 21.87 2.70 -10.32
CA ILE A 529 20.58 2.19 -9.81
C ILE A 529 20.45 2.42 -8.30
N TRP A 530 19.24 2.74 -7.83
CA TRP A 530 18.95 2.80 -6.42
C TRP A 530 17.50 2.48 -6.11
N GLY A 531 17.25 2.00 -4.91
CA GLY A 531 15.92 1.78 -4.38
C GLY A 531 15.95 1.39 -2.92
N HIS A 532 14.78 1.40 -2.30
CA HIS A 532 14.55 1.10 -0.90
C HIS A 532 13.68 -0.15 -0.78
N SER A 533 13.88 -0.98 0.28
CA SER A 533 13.09 -2.19 0.53
C SER A 533 13.19 -3.18 -0.65
N GLY A 534 12.10 -3.58 -1.30
CA GLY A 534 12.14 -4.34 -2.56
C GLY A 534 13.02 -3.68 -3.63
N GLY A 535 13.07 -2.34 -3.66
CA GLY A 535 14.00 -1.59 -4.51
C GLY A 535 15.46 -1.73 -4.09
N GLY A 536 15.73 -1.89 -2.80
CA GLY A 536 17.07 -2.21 -2.28
C GLY A 536 17.51 -3.62 -2.69
N PHE A 537 16.62 -4.59 -2.60
CA PHE A 537 16.82 -5.93 -3.15
C PHE A 537 17.19 -5.87 -4.63
N ALA A 538 16.37 -5.21 -5.44
CA ALA A 538 16.62 -5.06 -6.87
C ALA A 538 17.91 -4.31 -7.20
N SER A 539 18.27 -3.28 -6.43
CA SER A 539 19.48 -2.47 -6.68
C SER A 539 20.76 -3.27 -6.43
N ALA A 540 20.83 -4.08 -5.37
CA ALA A 540 21.95 -4.97 -5.15
C ALA A 540 21.98 -6.10 -6.20
N ASP A 541 20.83 -6.68 -6.52
CA ASP A 541 20.71 -7.73 -7.52
C ASP A 541 21.16 -7.26 -8.90
N ALA A 542 20.82 -6.04 -9.29
CA ALA A 542 21.28 -5.41 -10.53
C ALA A 542 22.81 -5.36 -10.65
N MET A 543 23.48 -5.02 -9.54
CA MET A 543 24.95 -4.98 -9.50
C MET A 543 25.60 -6.37 -9.61
N PHE A 544 24.84 -7.42 -9.26
CA PHE A 544 25.32 -8.81 -9.31
C PHE A 544 24.92 -9.55 -10.60
N ARG A 545 23.71 -9.33 -11.11
CA ARG A 545 23.22 -10.01 -12.32
C ARG A 545 23.54 -9.25 -13.59
N PHE A 546 23.71 -7.91 -13.53
CA PHE A 546 24.07 -7.05 -14.67
C PHE A 546 25.32 -6.21 -14.38
N PRO A 547 26.45 -6.84 -13.94
CA PRO A 547 27.65 -6.12 -13.47
C PRO A 547 28.37 -5.33 -14.58
N ASP A 548 28.14 -5.70 -15.86
CA ASP A 548 28.71 -4.98 -17.00
C ASP A 548 27.84 -3.77 -17.43
N PHE A 549 26.60 -3.71 -16.99
CA PHE A 549 25.70 -2.61 -17.29
C PHE A 549 25.70 -1.54 -16.18
N PHE A 550 25.36 -1.91 -14.95
CA PHE A 550 25.33 -0.97 -13.83
C PHE A 550 26.73 -0.75 -13.25
N LYS A 551 27.12 0.52 -13.12
CA LYS A 551 28.43 0.94 -12.61
C LYS A 551 28.39 1.31 -11.14
N VAL A 552 27.27 1.88 -10.68
CA VAL A 552 27.07 2.34 -9.30
C VAL A 552 25.69 1.91 -8.82
N GLY A 553 25.64 1.22 -7.67
CA GLY A 553 24.42 0.81 -7.00
C GLY A 553 24.35 1.38 -5.58
N TRP A 554 23.15 1.82 -5.20
CA TRP A 554 22.81 2.21 -3.83
C TRP A 554 21.59 1.42 -3.38
N SER A 555 21.78 0.49 -2.44
CA SER A 555 20.78 -0.46 -1.99
C SER A 555 20.35 -0.15 -0.55
N GLU A 556 19.10 0.24 -0.33
CA GLU A 556 18.57 0.61 0.98
C GLU A 556 17.62 -0.46 1.52
N SER A 557 17.89 -0.99 2.72
CA SER A 557 17.00 -1.89 3.50
C SER A 557 16.38 -3.02 2.67
N GLY A 558 17.18 -3.66 1.80
CA GLY A 558 16.68 -4.67 0.86
C GLY A 558 16.41 -6.01 1.55
N ASN A 559 15.31 -6.66 1.16
CA ASN A 559 14.98 -8.05 1.52
C ASN A 559 15.74 -9.02 0.61
N HIS A 560 17.06 -9.00 0.71
CA HIS A 560 18.00 -9.68 -0.18
C HIS A 560 17.87 -11.20 -0.23
N ASP A 561 17.25 -11.77 0.80
CA ASP A 561 16.95 -13.20 0.91
C ASP A 561 15.59 -13.37 1.59
N ASN A 562 14.58 -13.75 0.81
CA ASN A 562 13.24 -13.91 1.32
C ASN A 562 13.08 -15.06 2.34
N ARG A 563 14.10 -15.90 2.56
CA ARG A 563 14.15 -16.85 3.70
C ARG A 563 14.33 -16.16 5.04
N VAL A 564 14.69 -14.87 5.04
CA VAL A 564 14.90 -14.01 6.22
C VAL A 564 13.92 -12.83 6.20
N TYR A 565 12.83 -12.97 5.47
CA TYR A 565 11.75 -12.00 5.40
C TYR A 565 10.42 -12.66 5.75
N GLU A 566 9.38 -11.88 6.04
CA GLU A 566 8.08 -12.33 6.51
C GLU A 566 7.46 -13.42 5.62
N ASP A 567 6.93 -14.49 6.23
CA ASP A 567 6.36 -15.63 5.51
C ASP A 567 5.20 -15.23 4.62
N ASP A 568 4.36 -14.33 5.08
CA ASP A 568 3.17 -13.82 4.42
C ASP A 568 3.47 -13.29 3.02
N TRP A 569 4.43 -12.37 2.92
CA TRP A 569 4.87 -11.79 1.67
C TRP A 569 5.69 -12.78 0.83
N GLY A 570 6.64 -13.48 1.48
CA GLY A 570 7.53 -14.42 0.80
C GLY A 570 6.77 -15.56 0.14
N GLU A 571 5.90 -16.23 0.87
CA GLU A 571 5.15 -17.38 0.37
C GLU A 571 4.05 -17.00 -0.62
N ARG A 572 3.54 -15.77 -0.55
CA ARG A 572 2.57 -15.24 -1.50
C ARG A 572 3.16 -15.10 -2.91
N TYR A 573 4.34 -14.51 -3.03
CA TYR A 573 4.90 -14.14 -4.33
C TYR A 573 6.00 -15.09 -4.84
N GLN A 574 6.67 -15.79 -3.94
CA GLN A 574 7.70 -16.79 -4.31
C GLN A 574 7.16 -18.22 -4.19
N GLY A 575 5.97 -18.41 -3.60
CA GLY A 575 5.39 -19.70 -3.29
C GLY A 575 5.98 -20.32 -2.02
N LEU A 576 5.42 -21.43 -1.56
CA LEU A 576 5.92 -22.12 -0.36
C LEU A 576 7.38 -22.53 -0.52
N LEU A 577 8.14 -22.41 0.59
CA LEU A 577 9.52 -22.87 0.62
C LEU A 577 9.58 -24.41 0.53
N VAL A 578 10.18 -24.91 -0.54
CA VAL A 578 10.36 -26.34 -0.81
C VAL A 578 11.85 -26.68 -0.80
N ARG A 579 12.24 -27.63 0.04
CA ARG A 579 13.61 -28.12 0.13
C ARG A 579 13.78 -29.40 -0.70
N SER A 580 14.82 -29.43 -1.55
CA SER A 580 15.17 -30.56 -2.38
C SER A 580 16.69 -30.62 -2.58
N ASP A 581 17.28 -31.83 -2.45
CA ASP A 581 18.68 -32.09 -2.76
C ASP A 581 19.71 -31.15 -2.10
N GLY A 582 19.47 -30.79 -0.85
CA GLY A 582 20.35 -29.92 -0.06
C GLY A 582 20.26 -28.43 -0.37
N THR A 583 19.31 -28.03 -1.18
CA THR A 583 18.97 -26.62 -1.49
C THR A 583 17.47 -26.37 -1.32
N ASP A 584 17.02 -25.17 -1.68
CA ASP A 584 15.61 -24.78 -1.71
C ASP A 584 15.32 -23.85 -2.90
N ASN A 585 14.03 -23.66 -3.20
CA ASN A 585 13.57 -22.81 -4.31
C ASN A 585 13.77 -21.30 -4.08
N TYR A 586 14.22 -20.88 -2.89
CA TYR A 586 14.54 -19.49 -2.58
C TYR A 586 16.02 -19.18 -2.79
N ALA A 587 16.90 -20.18 -2.71
CA ALA A 587 18.34 -19.97 -2.73
C ALA A 587 18.84 -19.32 -4.02
N ALA A 588 18.28 -19.67 -5.17
CA ALA A 588 18.62 -19.10 -6.47
C ALA A 588 18.12 -17.66 -6.67
N GLU A 589 17.19 -17.23 -5.85
CA GLU A 589 16.59 -15.89 -5.90
C GLU A 589 17.28 -14.89 -4.94
N ALA A 590 18.11 -15.40 -4.04
CA ALA A 590 18.80 -14.60 -3.03
C ALA A 590 20.06 -13.90 -3.58
N ASN A 591 20.24 -12.63 -3.24
CA ASN A 591 21.34 -11.79 -3.72
C ASN A 591 22.73 -12.32 -3.39
N GLN A 592 22.92 -12.89 -2.19
CA GLN A 592 24.24 -13.42 -1.79
C GLN A 592 24.73 -14.55 -2.71
N THR A 593 23.84 -15.23 -3.42
CA THR A 593 24.21 -16.28 -4.39
C THR A 593 25.05 -15.72 -5.53
N TYR A 594 24.83 -14.47 -5.91
CA TYR A 594 25.46 -13.80 -7.04
C TYR A 594 26.49 -12.72 -6.63
N ALA A 595 26.72 -12.51 -5.35
CA ALA A 595 27.63 -11.47 -4.82
C ALA A 595 29.02 -11.49 -5.43
N LYS A 596 29.56 -12.67 -5.77
CA LYS A 596 30.86 -12.86 -6.43
C LYS A 596 30.98 -12.15 -7.80
N ASN A 597 29.87 -11.80 -8.42
CA ASN A 597 29.85 -11.16 -9.75
C ASN A 597 30.02 -9.64 -9.70
N LEU A 598 30.01 -9.02 -8.50
CA LEU A 598 30.15 -7.56 -8.36
C LEU A 598 31.39 -7.04 -9.09
N LYS A 599 31.21 -6.01 -9.95
CA LYS A 599 32.28 -5.30 -10.66
C LYS A 599 32.28 -3.79 -10.36
N GLY A 600 31.10 -3.19 -10.19
CA GLY A 600 30.91 -1.76 -9.96
C GLY A 600 31.06 -1.35 -8.48
N LYS A 601 30.68 -0.11 -8.19
CA LYS A 601 30.63 0.44 -6.84
C LYS A 601 29.26 0.20 -6.21
N LEU A 602 29.23 -0.49 -5.08
CA LEU A 602 28.00 -0.81 -4.35
C LEU A 602 28.06 -0.25 -2.94
N MET A 603 27.03 0.53 -2.57
CA MET A 603 26.75 0.90 -1.19
C MET A 603 25.54 0.11 -0.69
N LEU A 604 25.71 -0.61 0.39
CA LEU A 604 24.64 -1.25 1.16
C LEU A 604 24.28 -0.36 2.34
N VAL A 605 22.99 -0.04 2.52
CA VAL A 605 22.49 0.82 3.61
C VAL A 605 21.40 0.09 4.37
N HIS A 606 21.45 0.10 5.72
CA HIS A 606 20.39 -0.52 6.52
C HIS A 606 20.24 0.14 7.89
N GLY A 607 19.00 0.24 8.38
CA GLY A 607 18.70 0.59 9.76
C GLY A 607 18.92 -0.60 10.68
N LEU A 608 19.73 -0.45 11.75
CA LEU A 608 19.95 -1.59 12.67
C LEU A 608 18.73 -1.97 13.51
N MET A 609 17.74 -1.09 13.57
CA MET A 609 16.46 -1.34 14.25
C MET A 609 15.31 -1.57 13.27
N ASP A 610 15.62 -2.01 12.05
CA ASP A 610 14.62 -2.32 11.02
C ASP A 610 13.85 -3.59 11.40
N ASP A 611 12.61 -3.41 11.80
CA ASP A 611 11.67 -4.45 12.24
C ASP A 611 10.77 -4.98 11.11
N ASN A 612 10.80 -4.31 9.95
CA ASN A 612 10.16 -4.77 8.73
C ASN A 612 11.08 -5.74 7.97
N VAL A 613 12.18 -5.22 7.43
CA VAL A 613 13.21 -6.03 6.78
C VAL A 613 14.40 -6.17 7.72
N PRO A 614 14.56 -7.30 8.39
CA PRO A 614 15.63 -7.44 9.37
C PRO A 614 17.02 -7.20 8.77
N PRO A 615 17.93 -6.46 9.45
CA PRO A 615 19.25 -6.10 8.93
C PRO A 615 20.14 -7.32 8.62
N TYR A 616 19.73 -8.50 9.06
CA TYR A 616 20.36 -9.78 8.68
C TYR A 616 20.37 -10.00 7.18
N ASN A 617 19.38 -9.51 6.44
CA ASN A 617 19.36 -9.52 4.98
C ASN A 617 20.63 -8.89 4.39
N THR A 618 20.95 -7.67 4.81
CA THR A 618 22.18 -6.97 4.35
C THR A 618 23.45 -7.62 4.87
N THR A 619 23.47 -8.15 6.09
CA THR A 619 24.68 -8.79 6.62
C THR A 619 25.02 -10.10 5.91
N LEU A 620 24.02 -10.86 5.43
CA LEU A 620 24.25 -12.06 4.60
C LEU A 620 24.88 -11.72 3.25
N VAL A 621 24.46 -10.62 2.61
CA VAL A 621 25.09 -10.12 1.38
C VAL A 621 26.51 -9.64 1.64
N ALA A 622 26.73 -8.89 2.73
CA ALA A 622 28.06 -8.42 3.12
C ALA A 622 29.03 -9.59 3.38
N ASP A 623 28.58 -10.63 4.10
CA ASP A 623 29.37 -11.86 4.32
C ASP A 623 29.77 -12.55 3.00
N ALA A 624 28.81 -12.65 2.06
CA ALA A 624 29.06 -13.25 0.75
C ALA A 624 30.06 -12.42 -0.09
N LEU A 625 29.98 -11.10 -0.04
CA LEU A 625 30.93 -10.21 -0.70
C LEU A 625 32.33 -10.32 -0.11
N ILE A 626 32.45 -10.37 1.23
CA ILE A 626 33.74 -10.57 1.94
C ILE A 626 34.36 -11.92 1.53
N LYS A 627 33.60 -13.00 1.56
CA LYS A 627 34.05 -14.32 1.17
C LYS A 627 34.47 -14.40 -0.30
N ALA A 628 33.87 -13.58 -1.15
CA ALA A 628 34.22 -13.46 -2.57
C ALA A 628 35.38 -12.48 -2.84
N GLY A 629 35.96 -11.85 -1.79
CA GLY A 629 37.02 -10.85 -1.91
C GLY A 629 36.62 -9.59 -2.68
N LYS A 630 35.36 -9.16 -2.55
CA LYS A 630 34.81 -7.99 -3.25
C LYS A 630 34.86 -6.73 -2.39
N ASP A 631 35.25 -5.63 -3.02
CA ASP A 631 35.19 -4.30 -2.39
C ASP A 631 33.77 -3.73 -2.51
N PHE A 632 33.21 -3.30 -1.40
CA PHE A 632 31.92 -2.64 -1.30
C PHE A 632 31.90 -1.64 -0.13
N ASP A 633 30.92 -0.76 -0.13
CA ASP A 633 30.71 0.19 0.95
C ASP A 633 29.48 -0.21 1.78
N LEU A 634 29.50 0.06 3.09
CA LEU A 634 28.42 -0.29 4.01
C LEU A 634 28.11 0.89 4.93
N LEU A 635 26.84 1.27 5.04
CA LEU A 635 26.33 2.29 5.94
C LEU A 635 25.23 1.69 6.83
N MET A 636 25.55 1.41 8.09
CA MET A 636 24.55 0.99 9.07
C MET A 636 24.11 2.20 9.90
N ILE A 637 22.79 2.42 10.01
CA ILE A 637 22.21 3.54 10.77
C ILE A 637 21.70 3.00 12.10
N PRO A 638 22.37 3.30 13.24
CA PRO A 638 22.22 2.52 14.48
C PRO A 638 20.82 2.48 15.09
N PHE A 639 20.04 3.56 14.96
CA PHE A 639 18.71 3.65 15.60
C PHE A 639 17.58 3.72 14.60
N ALA A 640 17.87 3.66 13.31
CA ALA A 640 16.87 3.74 12.27
C ALA A 640 16.09 2.43 12.15
N ARG A 641 14.79 2.56 11.99
CA ARG A 641 13.87 1.52 11.50
C ARG A 641 13.84 1.55 9.96
N HIS A 642 12.88 0.88 9.35
CA HIS A 642 12.79 0.72 7.91
C HIS A 642 12.80 2.04 7.12
N GLY A 643 12.10 3.08 7.57
CA GLY A 643 12.02 4.38 6.89
C GLY A 643 13.05 5.44 7.31
N TYR A 644 14.08 5.08 8.09
CA TYR A 644 15.17 5.93 8.62
C TYR A 644 14.74 7.13 9.48
N GLY A 645 13.46 7.49 9.55
CA GLY A 645 12.93 8.53 10.42
C GLY A 645 13.70 9.87 10.31
N GLN A 646 14.29 10.33 11.42
CA GLN A 646 15.06 11.56 11.47
C GLN A 646 16.38 11.52 10.66
N ASP A 647 16.87 10.33 10.32
CA ASP A 647 18.13 10.14 9.58
C ASP A 647 17.92 10.07 8.05
N THR A 648 16.65 10.18 7.57
CA THR A 648 16.31 10.13 6.15
C THR A 648 17.08 11.15 5.31
N ASN A 649 17.21 12.39 5.78
CA ASN A 649 17.95 13.44 5.06
C ASN A 649 19.46 13.15 5.00
N TYR A 650 20.00 12.52 6.05
CA TYR A 650 21.40 12.09 6.05
C TYR A 650 21.63 10.98 5.01
N ALA A 651 20.80 9.94 5.00
CA ALA A 651 20.88 8.85 4.04
C ALA A 651 20.73 9.35 2.60
N MET A 652 19.74 10.22 2.34
CA MET A 652 19.50 10.84 1.03
C MET A 652 20.72 11.63 0.55
N ARG A 653 21.30 12.49 1.40
CA ARG A 653 22.52 13.23 1.06
C ARG A 653 23.68 12.28 0.73
N ARG A 654 23.90 11.23 1.53
CA ARG A 654 24.95 10.25 1.28
C ARG A 654 24.76 9.49 -0.03
N ARG A 655 23.52 9.26 -0.44
CA ARG A 655 23.19 8.68 -1.75
C ARG A 655 23.56 9.65 -2.88
N TRP A 656 23.22 10.91 -2.78
CA TRP A 656 23.61 11.93 -3.76
C TRP A 656 25.12 12.05 -3.87
N ASP A 657 25.81 12.16 -2.74
CA ASP A 657 27.30 12.20 -2.69
C ASP A 657 27.92 10.98 -3.38
N TYR A 658 27.32 9.79 -3.18
CA TYR A 658 27.82 8.54 -3.73
C TYR A 658 27.73 8.51 -5.25
N PHE A 659 26.59 8.94 -5.82
CA PHE A 659 26.43 9.06 -7.27
C PHE A 659 27.29 10.17 -7.87
N VAL A 660 27.36 11.33 -7.23
CA VAL A 660 28.24 12.44 -7.70
C VAL A 660 29.69 11.97 -7.76
N LYS A 661 30.19 11.31 -6.73
CA LYS A 661 31.56 10.84 -6.66
C LYS A 661 31.84 9.73 -7.67
N ASN A 662 31.02 8.69 -7.68
CA ASN A 662 31.34 7.45 -8.40
C ASN A 662 30.80 7.39 -9.83
N LEU A 663 29.82 8.22 -10.19
CA LEU A 663 29.21 8.22 -11.54
C LEU A 663 29.50 9.50 -12.32
N LEU A 664 29.53 10.68 -11.67
CA LEU A 664 29.99 11.93 -12.30
C LEU A 664 31.50 12.11 -12.23
N GLY A 665 32.18 11.50 -11.24
CA GLY A 665 33.60 11.68 -11.00
C GLY A 665 33.95 13.05 -10.38
N ALA A 666 33.00 13.66 -9.68
CA ALA A 666 33.15 14.96 -9.02
C ALA A 666 33.19 14.78 -7.48
N GLU A 667 33.87 15.69 -6.79
CA GLU A 667 33.87 15.66 -5.32
C GLU A 667 32.67 16.41 -4.77
N PRO A 668 31.78 15.73 -4.00
CA PRO A 668 30.62 16.37 -3.40
C PRO A 668 31.04 17.31 -2.24
N PRO A 669 30.23 18.34 -1.93
CA PRO A 669 30.45 19.17 -0.75
C PRO A 669 30.48 18.34 0.54
N LYS A 670 31.44 18.57 1.40
CA LYS A 670 31.54 17.88 2.69
C LYS A 670 30.47 18.40 3.66
N GLU A 671 29.87 17.48 4.44
CA GLU A 671 29.01 17.78 5.59
C GLU A 671 27.81 18.70 5.26
N TYR A 672 27.38 18.72 3.99
CA TYR A 672 26.20 19.46 3.56
C TYR A 672 24.95 18.96 4.30
N GLN A 673 24.12 19.89 4.79
CA GLN A 673 22.88 19.55 5.53
C GLN A 673 21.66 19.85 4.65
N VAL A 674 20.95 18.79 4.26
CA VAL A 674 19.67 18.90 3.54
C VAL A 674 18.55 19.18 4.55
N GLY A 675 17.66 20.10 4.22
CA GLY A 675 16.39 20.27 4.94
C GLY A 675 16.46 21.08 6.24
N LYS A 676 17.50 21.91 6.49
CA LYS A 676 17.36 22.95 7.50
C LYS A 676 16.51 24.10 6.95
N PRO A 677 15.34 24.41 7.56
CA PRO A 677 14.60 25.62 7.19
C PRO A 677 15.45 26.86 7.52
N GLY A 678 15.72 27.68 6.52
CA GLY A 678 16.31 29.00 6.75
C GLY A 678 17.55 29.36 5.96
N ILE A 679 18.08 28.47 5.14
CA ILE A 679 19.12 28.85 4.18
C ILE A 679 18.51 28.68 2.77
N VAL A 680 17.72 29.67 2.38
CA VAL A 680 17.55 29.96 0.95
C VAL A 680 18.72 30.89 0.59
N PRO A 681 19.57 30.51 -0.42
CA PRO A 681 20.61 31.41 -0.89
C PRO A 681 20.01 32.69 -1.47
#